data_f214639971cbdb51b8104c89ba2a47e9
#
_entry.id   f214639971cbdb51b8104c89ba2a47e9
#
_cell.length_a   1.000
_cell.length_b   1.000
_cell.length_c   1.000
_cell.angle_alpha   90.00
_cell.angle_beta   90.00
_cell.angle_gamma   90.00
#
_symmetry.space_group_name_H-M   'P 1'
#
loop_
_entity.id
_entity.type
_entity.pdbx_description
1 polymer ?
#
loop_
_entity_poly.entity_id
_entity_poly.type
_entity_poly.pdbx_seq_one_letter_code
_entity_poly.pdbx_strand_id
1 'polypeptide(L)'
;MQYPRLVFTLLIAGALALTVYLVVDYSKYQQDRDEKSIELGKQAGIRVANALDARLYAVSERAVRYATEVVKIQSEERLLESIQNESLEIPLLLGVTVAYEPGQFLGKDRYAPFFNKSRNGFQFVEDTYDYTSGELETAMWYTSVVDSGKAKWSDPYYAEAAEAMVVDYGVPLFNSQGKLTGIVDYTISLRDFTRIVDSLSVGESGYGFTYESGGAILSHPDPDYLLQSVYQLKDGKDESILQKMKDDPEGVVEYNSTYTYKLSWFFFRTLESTGWKSVLVFAEDDLLGASDQGRRKIIHVAIGLSALLITILLFLFRIDQYNPQKLWGMVIAVSTLIVGNVVVIWYLNLTTDFSLLDNDQERIVNKTILNKYLDGYDRDLYKLAQANYHKVPTGVFIESYELTSFEASLIGKLWMKYPKDLYEVAPPAFYFPDVSAIESRGLISEVVSEVKSEDHVLVTWKFRVTLEQDFSYQQFPFEQNDIQMAILYPDLSKNILLVPDLDSYDILNPSFKPGLNTAITVPSSETTSSFFTFKVIDYKTTFGNSTPVNSYPALTFNMAVKRIYLSPFIANIIPILIIALILFIVLYVSSNNENSRSGLTTMNVIQSSAGFVFILLLAHVNERNRIETPEIAYIELFYFSMYVLITLQSIALAMLFHGSKWRIFEYHDNLVLKLVFWPVLLSTWFGVTLLRFY
;
A
#
# COMPACT_ATOMS: atom_id res chain seq x y z
N MET A 1 -61.49 -5.75 -4.55
CA MET A 1 -60.56 -5.07 -3.60
C MET A 1 -59.51 -5.97 -2.94
N GLN A 2 -59.54 -7.28 -3.14
CA GLN A 2 -58.51 -8.18 -2.53
C GLN A 2 -57.25 -8.38 -3.41
N TYR A 3 -57.35 -8.25 -4.73
CA TYR A 3 -56.27 -8.50 -5.69
C TYR A 3 -55.02 -7.60 -5.49
N PRO A 4 -55.10 -6.27 -5.28
CA PRO A 4 -53.89 -5.45 -5.11
C PRO A 4 -53.08 -5.84 -3.88
N ARG A 5 -53.72 -6.18 -2.76
CA ARG A 5 -53.03 -6.60 -1.54
C ARG A 5 -52.25 -7.91 -1.71
N LEU A 6 -52.87 -8.89 -2.38
CA LEU A 6 -52.21 -10.16 -2.68
C LEU A 6 -50.95 -9.95 -3.53
N VAL A 7 -51.03 -9.08 -4.56
CA VAL A 7 -49.89 -8.75 -5.42
C VAL A 7 -48.73 -8.10 -4.62
N PHE A 8 -49.04 -7.10 -3.78
CA PHE A 8 -48.03 -6.46 -2.95
C PHE A 8 -47.43 -7.43 -1.92
N THR A 9 -48.22 -8.30 -1.33
CA THR A 9 -47.73 -9.33 -0.38
C THR A 9 -46.78 -10.30 -1.08
N LEU A 10 -47.10 -10.73 -2.31
CA LEU A 10 -46.21 -11.59 -3.12
C LEU A 10 -44.92 -10.87 -3.54
N LEU A 11 -45.01 -9.59 -3.90
CA LEU A 11 -43.83 -8.78 -4.23
C LEU A 11 -42.91 -8.59 -3.01
N ILE A 12 -43.45 -8.30 -1.82
CA ILE A 12 -42.70 -8.21 -0.58
C ILE A 12 -42.02 -9.54 -0.24
N ALA A 13 -42.75 -10.65 -0.35
CA ALA A 13 -42.22 -11.99 -0.09
C ALA A 13 -41.10 -12.34 -1.08
N GLY A 14 -41.23 -12.01 -2.37
CA GLY A 14 -40.18 -12.19 -3.38
C GLY A 14 -38.96 -11.33 -3.13
N ALA A 15 -39.15 -10.03 -2.83
CA ALA A 15 -38.07 -9.12 -2.49
C ALA A 15 -37.35 -9.54 -1.20
N LEU A 16 -38.06 -10.00 -0.19
CA LEU A 16 -37.48 -10.52 1.04
C LEU A 16 -36.65 -11.78 0.78
N ALA A 17 -37.18 -12.74 0.02
CA ALA A 17 -36.47 -13.96 -0.33
C ALA A 17 -35.17 -13.64 -1.11
N LEU A 18 -35.22 -12.72 -2.08
CA LEU A 18 -34.05 -12.26 -2.82
C LEU A 18 -33.05 -11.59 -1.90
N THR A 19 -33.48 -10.70 -1.02
CA THR A 19 -32.57 -9.99 -0.09
C THR A 19 -31.90 -10.97 0.86
N VAL A 20 -32.64 -11.92 1.43
CA VAL A 20 -32.08 -12.97 2.29
C VAL A 20 -31.03 -13.80 1.53
N TYR A 21 -31.33 -14.19 0.30
CA TYR A 21 -30.38 -14.90 -0.56
C TYR A 21 -29.10 -14.10 -0.76
N LEU A 22 -29.19 -12.81 -1.12
CA LEU A 22 -28.04 -11.94 -1.35
C LEU A 22 -27.19 -11.73 -0.08
N VAL A 23 -27.85 -11.57 1.09
CA VAL A 23 -27.18 -11.45 2.38
C VAL A 23 -26.44 -12.74 2.73
N VAL A 24 -27.08 -13.90 2.55
CA VAL A 24 -26.48 -15.20 2.81
C VAL A 24 -25.30 -15.46 1.85
N ASP A 25 -25.44 -15.13 0.57
CA ASP A 25 -24.36 -15.26 -0.42
C ASP A 25 -23.17 -14.36 -0.09
N TYR A 26 -23.42 -13.13 0.34
CA TYR A 26 -22.36 -12.23 0.81
C TYR A 26 -21.69 -12.72 2.10
N SER A 27 -22.47 -13.18 3.08
CA SER A 27 -21.94 -13.71 4.33
C SER A 27 -21.04 -14.95 4.12
N LYS A 28 -21.47 -15.87 3.24
CA LYS A 28 -20.62 -17.01 2.85
C LYS A 28 -19.34 -16.56 2.17
N TYR A 29 -19.44 -15.62 1.24
CA TYR A 29 -18.26 -15.09 0.56
C TYR A 29 -17.25 -14.48 1.56
N GLN A 30 -17.72 -13.71 2.54
CA GLN A 30 -16.85 -13.15 3.59
C GLN A 30 -16.20 -14.26 4.44
N GLN A 31 -16.98 -15.22 4.90
CA GLN A 31 -16.45 -16.34 5.67
C GLN A 31 -15.39 -17.14 4.89
N ASP A 32 -15.67 -17.49 3.63
CA ASP A 32 -14.71 -18.21 2.77
C ASP A 32 -13.43 -17.37 2.54
N ARG A 33 -13.57 -16.05 2.43
CA ARG A 33 -12.46 -15.12 2.27
C ARG A 33 -11.60 -15.07 3.52
N ASP A 34 -12.21 -14.90 4.70
CA ASP A 34 -11.53 -14.83 5.99
C ASP A 34 -10.77 -16.13 6.28
N GLU A 35 -11.41 -17.28 6.11
CA GLU A 35 -10.78 -18.60 6.29
C GLU A 35 -9.58 -18.77 5.36
N LYS A 36 -9.69 -18.35 4.10
CA LYS A 36 -8.62 -18.42 3.12
C LYS A 36 -7.48 -17.45 3.43
N SER A 37 -7.78 -16.23 3.88
CA SER A 37 -6.79 -15.24 4.32
C SER A 37 -6.00 -15.74 5.52
N ILE A 38 -6.70 -16.26 6.53
CA ILE A 38 -6.08 -16.82 7.73
C ILE A 38 -5.16 -18.00 7.37
N GLU A 39 -5.61 -18.90 6.50
CA GLU A 39 -4.79 -20.05 6.09
C GLU A 39 -3.54 -19.61 5.31
N LEU A 40 -3.67 -18.68 4.36
CA LEU A 40 -2.53 -18.12 3.63
C LEU A 40 -1.55 -17.39 4.55
N GLY A 41 -2.06 -16.56 5.46
CA GLY A 41 -1.25 -15.85 6.44
C GLY A 41 -0.53 -16.80 7.40
N LYS A 42 -1.22 -17.84 7.86
CA LYS A 42 -0.61 -18.88 8.71
C LYS A 42 0.54 -19.61 8.00
N GLN A 43 0.33 -20.02 6.76
CA GLN A 43 1.38 -20.65 5.95
C GLN A 43 2.56 -19.71 5.70
N ALA A 44 2.30 -18.43 5.45
CA ALA A 44 3.34 -17.42 5.33
C ALA A 44 4.12 -17.24 6.64
N GLY A 45 3.44 -17.11 7.77
CA GLY A 45 4.06 -17.02 9.10
C GLY A 45 4.95 -18.23 9.43
N ILE A 46 4.48 -19.44 9.11
CA ILE A 46 5.27 -20.68 9.29
C ILE A 46 6.54 -20.63 8.42
N ARG A 47 6.43 -20.23 7.14
CA ARG A 47 7.60 -20.15 6.26
C ARG A 47 8.62 -19.13 6.76
N VAL A 48 8.18 -17.94 7.17
CA VAL A 48 9.04 -16.89 7.70
C VAL A 48 9.73 -17.34 8.98
N ALA A 49 8.97 -17.87 9.94
CA ALA A 49 9.52 -18.36 11.20
C ALA A 49 10.56 -19.47 10.97
N ASN A 50 10.26 -20.47 10.14
CA ASN A 50 11.19 -21.57 9.85
C ASN A 50 12.46 -21.08 9.14
N ALA A 51 12.35 -20.12 8.21
CA ALA A 51 13.50 -19.57 7.50
C ALA A 51 14.39 -18.76 8.45
N LEU A 52 13.81 -18.01 9.38
CA LEU A 52 14.52 -17.25 10.39
C LEU A 52 15.21 -18.18 11.39
N ASP A 53 14.47 -19.17 11.91
CA ASP A 53 14.95 -20.16 12.86
C ASP A 53 16.14 -20.96 12.29
N ALA A 54 16.05 -21.39 11.02
CA ALA A 54 17.13 -22.09 10.35
C ALA A 54 18.41 -21.25 10.23
N ARG A 55 18.30 -19.91 10.00
CA ARG A 55 19.46 -19.01 9.95
C ARG A 55 20.09 -18.83 11.33
N LEU A 56 19.30 -18.61 12.37
CA LEU A 56 19.80 -18.44 13.73
C LEU A 56 20.41 -19.75 14.25
N TYR A 57 19.79 -20.90 13.95
CA TYR A 57 20.35 -22.20 14.24
C TYR A 57 21.72 -22.42 13.56
N ALA A 58 21.86 -22.07 12.27
CA ALA A 58 23.11 -22.20 11.55
C ALA A 58 24.23 -21.33 12.16
N VAL A 59 23.91 -20.13 12.65
CA VAL A 59 24.85 -19.25 13.36
C VAL A 59 25.27 -19.90 14.66
N SER A 60 24.34 -20.40 15.46
CA SER A 60 24.65 -21.05 16.74
C SER A 60 25.47 -22.32 16.58
N GLU A 61 25.16 -23.18 15.61
CA GLU A 61 25.98 -24.36 15.29
C GLU A 61 27.40 -23.99 14.84
N ARG A 62 27.52 -22.96 14.03
CA ARG A 62 28.85 -22.51 13.57
C ARG A 62 29.69 -21.96 14.73
N ALA A 63 29.08 -21.16 15.63
CA ALA A 63 29.76 -20.64 16.80
C ALA A 63 30.30 -21.78 17.71
N VAL A 64 29.50 -22.82 17.93
CA VAL A 64 29.92 -23.99 18.71
C VAL A 64 31.08 -24.72 18.04
N ARG A 65 31.07 -24.89 16.72
CA ARG A 65 32.19 -25.48 15.97
C ARG A 65 33.46 -24.61 16.08
N TYR A 66 33.29 -23.31 15.81
CA TYR A 66 34.43 -22.37 15.89
C TYR A 66 35.06 -22.32 17.27
N ALA A 67 34.26 -22.40 18.35
CA ALA A 67 34.80 -22.49 19.73
C ALA A 67 35.73 -23.70 19.92
N THR A 68 35.45 -24.85 19.28
CA THR A 68 36.34 -26.05 19.36
C THR A 68 37.63 -25.89 18.54
N GLU A 69 37.64 -25.01 17.57
CA GLU A 69 38.79 -24.72 16.71
C GLU A 69 39.68 -23.64 17.33
N VAL A 70 39.09 -22.52 17.76
CA VAL A 70 39.79 -21.33 18.27
C VAL A 70 40.54 -21.60 19.59
N VAL A 71 40.01 -22.46 20.45
CA VAL A 71 40.65 -22.83 21.73
C VAL A 71 42.06 -23.44 21.56
N LYS A 72 42.37 -23.96 20.38
CA LYS A 72 43.65 -24.56 20.03
C LYS A 72 44.68 -23.54 19.58
N ILE A 73 44.27 -22.31 19.31
CA ILE A 73 45.14 -21.24 18.81
C ILE A 73 45.89 -20.59 19.99
N GLN A 74 47.20 -20.59 19.92
CA GLN A 74 48.07 -20.00 20.95
C GLN A 74 48.90 -18.82 20.42
N SER A 75 48.73 -18.40 19.18
CA SER A 75 49.38 -17.24 18.56
C SER A 75 48.36 -16.13 18.39
N GLU A 76 48.71 -14.92 18.82
CA GLU A 76 47.88 -13.72 18.68
C GLU A 76 47.58 -13.42 17.22
N GLU A 77 48.58 -13.43 16.35
CA GLU A 77 48.42 -13.17 14.90
C GLU A 77 47.43 -14.17 14.27
N ARG A 78 47.59 -15.47 14.55
CA ARG A 78 46.69 -16.49 14.03
C ARG A 78 45.27 -16.38 14.61
N LEU A 79 45.13 -15.91 15.86
CA LEU A 79 43.85 -15.69 16.49
C LEU A 79 43.09 -14.55 15.78
N LEU A 80 43.76 -13.42 15.56
CA LEU A 80 43.19 -12.28 14.86
C LEU A 80 42.79 -12.66 13.43
N GLU A 81 43.65 -13.34 12.68
CA GLU A 81 43.35 -13.84 11.33
C GLU A 81 42.14 -14.78 11.34
N SER A 82 42.04 -15.70 12.31
CA SER A 82 40.94 -16.63 12.47
C SER A 82 39.62 -15.90 12.77
N ILE A 83 39.60 -14.91 13.67
CA ILE A 83 38.43 -14.10 14.00
C ILE A 83 37.94 -13.29 12.79
N GLN A 84 38.87 -12.67 12.04
CA GLN A 84 38.55 -11.92 10.84
C GLN A 84 37.88 -12.83 9.78
N ASN A 85 38.52 -13.97 9.48
CA ASN A 85 37.98 -14.90 8.48
C ASN A 85 36.60 -15.40 8.88
N GLU A 86 36.42 -15.79 10.14
CA GLU A 86 35.11 -16.25 10.65
C GLU A 86 34.02 -15.16 10.56
N SER A 87 34.39 -13.90 10.88
CA SER A 87 33.45 -12.79 10.78
C SER A 87 33.04 -12.52 9.33
N LEU A 88 33.94 -12.65 8.37
CA LEU A 88 33.69 -12.39 6.95
C LEU A 88 32.87 -13.52 6.28
N GLU A 89 33.05 -14.78 6.72
CA GLU A 89 32.33 -15.93 6.15
C GLU A 89 30.81 -15.89 6.38
N ILE A 90 30.36 -15.28 7.48
CA ILE A 90 28.94 -15.29 7.87
C ILE A 90 28.31 -13.92 7.61
N PRO A 91 27.48 -13.75 6.58
CA PRO A 91 26.91 -12.45 6.20
C PRO A 91 26.08 -11.77 7.29
N LEU A 92 25.42 -12.56 8.14
CA LEU A 92 24.51 -12.08 9.20
C LEU A 92 25.25 -11.39 10.36
N LEU A 93 26.51 -11.75 10.61
CA LEU A 93 27.26 -11.22 11.76
C LEU A 93 27.70 -9.78 11.51
N LEU A 94 27.60 -8.96 12.54
CA LEU A 94 28.31 -7.69 12.66
C LEU A 94 29.78 -7.96 12.93
N GLY A 95 30.09 -8.98 13.75
CA GLY A 95 31.43 -9.38 14.04
C GLY A 95 31.51 -10.61 14.97
N VAL A 96 32.73 -11.01 15.26
CA VAL A 96 33.07 -12.10 16.19
C VAL A 96 34.08 -11.60 17.22
N THR A 97 33.83 -11.94 18.48
CA THR A 97 34.73 -11.71 19.61
C THR A 97 35.23 -13.05 20.17
N VAL A 98 36.48 -13.09 20.56
CA VAL A 98 36.99 -14.15 21.43
C VAL A 98 37.53 -13.50 22.71
N ALA A 99 36.77 -13.64 23.81
CA ALA A 99 37.09 -13.02 25.07
C ALA A 99 37.62 -14.07 26.06
N TYR A 100 38.78 -13.80 26.64
CA TYR A 100 39.41 -14.73 27.55
C TYR A 100 39.27 -14.31 29.01
N GLU A 101 39.15 -15.31 29.88
CA GLU A 101 39.30 -15.15 31.34
C GLU A 101 40.66 -14.51 31.67
N PRO A 102 40.76 -13.71 32.75
CA PRO A 102 41.99 -13.06 33.15
C PRO A 102 43.16 -14.03 33.23
N GLY A 103 44.26 -13.68 32.51
CA GLY A 103 45.48 -14.45 32.44
C GLY A 103 45.45 -15.74 31.61
N GLN A 104 44.34 -16.11 30.96
CA GLN A 104 44.22 -17.38 30.23
C GLN A 104 44.75 -17.30 28.78
N PHE A 105 45.04 -16.11 28.24
CA PHE A 105 45.64 -15.97 26.92
C PHE A 105 46.96 -15.23 27.00
N LEU A 106 48.07 -15.92 26.72
CA LEU A 106 49.46 -15.39 26.73
C LEU A 106 49.83 -14.58 28.00
N GLY A 107 49.14 -14.85 29.13
CA GLY A 107 49.36 -14.14 30.39
C GLY A 107 48.85 -12.71 30.44
N LYS A 108 48.06 -12.28 29.45
CA LYS A 108 47.38 -10.98 29.45
C LYS A 108 46.31 -10.95 30.53
N ASP A 109 46.19 -9.82 31.23
CA ASP A 109 45.17 -9.64 32.29
C ASP A 109 43.77 -9.78 31.70
N ARG A 110 43.47 -9.07 30.64
CA ARG A 110 42.26 -9.19 29.84
C ARG A 110 42.60 -9.18 28.38
N TYR A 111 41.82 -9.92 27.55
CA TYR A 111 42.05 -9.94 26.11
C TYR A 111 40.77 -10.38 25.39
N ALA A 112 40.14 -9.45 24.67
CA ALA A 112 38.88 -9.66 23.97
C ALA A 112 38.87 -8.92 22.61
N PRO A 113 39.61 -9.42 21.60
CA PRO A 113 39.58 -8.88 20.26
C PRO A 113 38.24 -9.11 19.60
N PHE A 114 37.62 -8.03 19.13
CA PHE A 114 36.40 -7.99 18.36
C PHE A 114 36.69 -7.51 16.93
N PHE A 115 36.42 -8.31 15.92
CA PHE A 115 36.51 -7.86 14.54
C PHE A 115 35.15 -7.29 14.12
N ASN A 116 35.10 -5.98 13.90
CA ASN A 116 33.92 -5.27 13.45
C ASN A 116 33.92 -5.19 11.92
N LYS A 117 32.98 -5.92 11.29
CA LYS A 117 32.87 -6.01 9.83
C LYS A 117 32.46 -4.68 9.18
N SER A 118 31.66 -3.86 9.84
CA SER A 118 31.26 -2.54 9.32
C SER A 118 32.41 -1.56 9.25
N ARG A 119 33.43 -1.70 10.12
CA ARG A 119 34.62 -0.89 10.17
C ARG A 119 35.81 -1.56 9.50
N ASN A 120 35.65 -2.80 9.06
CA ASN A 120 36.73 -3.65 8.53
C ASN A 120 37.98 -3.64 9.40
N GLY A 121 37.82 -3.79 10.71
CA GLY A 121 38.93 -3.67 11.65
C GLY A 121 38.66 -4.23 13.04
N PHE A 122 39.77 -4.43 13.79
CA PHE A 122 39.71 -4.90 15.16
C PHE A 122 39.47 -3.77 16.15
N GLN A 123 38.68 -4.08 17.16
CA GLN A 123 38.51 -3.31 18.38
C GLN A 123 38.80 -4.24 19.56
N PHE A 124 39.39 -3.73 20.63
CA PHE A 124 39.65 -4.49 21.82
C PHE A 124 38.66 -4.06 22.90
N VAL A 125 37.80 -4.98 23.32
CA VAL A 125 36.69 -4.66 24.24
C VAL A 125 37.21 -4.17 25.58
N GLU A 126 38.34 -4.75 26.06
CA GLU A 126 39.01 -4.34 27.28
C GLU A 126 39.49 -2.88 27.29
N ASP A 127 39.68 -2.25 26.12
CA ASP A 127 40.01 -0.85 26.02
C ASP A 127 38.81 0.07 26.28
N THR A 128 37.59 -0.49 26.18
CA THR A 128 36.33 0.26 26.32
C THR A 128 35.78 0.12 27.74
N TYR A 129 35.69 -1.12 28.26
CA TYR A 129 35.18 -1.41 29.60
C TYR A 129 35.70 -2.77 30.13
N ASP A 130 35.46 -2.99 31.43
CA ASP A 130 35.78 -4.28 32.06
C ASP A 130 34.65 -5.29 31.77
N TYR A 131 34.83 -6.09 30.73
CA TYR A 131 33.84 -7.13 30.33
C TYR A 131 33.70 -8.26 31.34
N THR A 132 34.61 -8.39 32.31
CA THR A 132 34.51 -9.40 33.38
C THR A 132 33.72 -8.92 34.59
N SER A 133 33.32 -7.65 34.63
CA SER A 133 32.56 -7.06 35.73
C SER A 133 31.10 -7.51 35.70
N GLY A 134 30.65 -8.26 36.73
CA GLY A 134 29.24 -8.65 36.89
C GLY A 134 28.28 -7.51 37.26
N GLU A 135 28.82 -6.28 37.49
CA GLU A 135 28.01 -5.10 37.85
C GLU A 135 27.57 -4.30 36.61
N LEU A 136 28.19 -4.55 35.44
CA LEU A 136 27.90 -3.82 34.18
C LEU A 136 26.87 -4.58 33.33
N GLU A 137 25.75 -3.97 33.04
CA GLU A 137 24.76 -4.52 32.10
C GLU A 137 25.39 -4.81 30.73
N THR A 138 26.30 -3.94 30.27
CA THR A 138 27.04 -4.08 29.01
C THR A 138 28.01 -5.27 28.99
N ALA A 139 28.31 -5.90 30.14
CA ALA A 139 29.14 -7.10 30.25
C ALA A 139 28.34 -8.41 30.32
N MET A 140 27.01 -8.34 30.28
CA MET A 140 26.14 -9.53 30.42
C MET A 140 26.35 -10.57 29.30
N TRP A 141 26.74 -10.14 28.11
CA TRP A 141 27.09 -11.03 26.99
C TRP A 141 28.21 -12.03 27.39
N TYR A 142 29.17 -11.58 28.19
CA TYR A 142 30.27 -12.39 28.68
C TYR A 142 29.91 -13.12 30.00
N THR A 143 29.53 -12.37 31.02
CA THR A 143 29.32 -12.89 32.38
C THR A 143 28.24 -13.96 32.46
N SER A 144 27.12 -13.78 31.73
CA SER A 144 26.03 -14.74 31.69
C SER A 144 26.41 -16.12 31.10
N VAL A 145 27.34 -16.13 30.13
CA VAL A 145 27.86 -17.36 29.52
C VAL A 145 28.87 -18.03 30.43
N VAL A 146 29.76 -17.27 31.06
CA VAL A 146 30.75 -17.75 32.02
C VAL A 146 30.05 -18.37 33.22
N ASP A 147 29.09 -17.69 33.84
CA ASP A 147 28.35 -18.13 35.00
C ASP A 147 27.51 -19.41 34.76
N SER A 148 26.88 -19.49 33.58
CA SER A 148 26.09 -20.66 33.22
C SER A 148 26.93 -21.83 32.70
N GLY A 149 28.11 -21.59 32.18
CA GLY A 149 28.95 -22.56 31.47
C GLY A 149 28.26 -23.16 30.23
N LYS A 150 27.23 -22.50 29.68
CA LYS A 150 26.45 -22.96 28.53
C LYS A 150 26.39 -21.92 27.45
N ALA A 151 26.36 -22.40 26.22
CA ALA A 151 26.09 -21.54 25.09
C ALA A 151 24.66 -21.01 25.14
N LYS A 152 24.48 -19.72 24.86
CA LYS A 152 23.16 -19.07 24.88
C LYS A 152 23.13 -17.76 24.11
N TRP A 153 21.94 -17.34 23.71
CA TRP A 153 21.66 -16.00 23.22
C TRP A 153 21.59 -15.00 24.39
N SER A 154 22.11 -13.78 24.17
CA SER A 154 21.94 -12.66 25.11
C SER A 154 20.54 -12.03 24.97
N ASP A 155 20.13 -11.26 25.97
CA ASP A 155 19.11 -10.25 25.80
C ASP A 155 19.67 -9.12 24.91
N PRO A 156 18.81 -8.35 24.20
CA PRO A 156 19.28 -7.26 23.36
C PRO A 156 19.81 -6.10 24.21
N TYR A 157 20.94 -5.50 23.77
CA TYR A 157 21.57 -4.39 24.47
C TYR A 157 22.34 -3.47 23.52
N TYR A 158 22.73 -2.28 24.00
CA TYR A 158 23.64 -1.44 23.26
C TYR A 158 25.09 -1.82 23.53
N ALA A 159 25.78 -2.35 22.53
CA ALA A 159 27.19 -2.73 22.61
C ALA A 159 28.09 -1.53 22.32
N GLU A 160 28.78 -1.00 23.35
CA GLU A 160 29.67 0.17 23.20
C GLU A 160 30.80 -0.08 22.22
N ALA A 161 31.46 -1.27 22.28
CA ALA A 161 32.53 -1.63 21.36
C ALA A 161 32.06 -1.77 19.91
N ALA A 162 30.81 -2.17 19.68
CA ALA A 162 30.21 -2.28 18.35
C ALA A 162 29.54 -0.98 17.89
N GLU A 163 29.25 -0.04 18.81
CA GLU A 163 28.44 1.17 18.62
C GLU A 163 27.09 0.87 17.97
N ALA A 164 26.45 -0.22 18.39
CA ALA A 164 25.18 -0.68 17.81
C ALA A 164 24.29 -1.38 18.85
N MET A 165 23.00 -1.40 18.60
CA MET A 165 22.07 -2.31 19.27
C MET A 165 22.29 -3.71 18.73
N VAL A 166 22.54 -4.68 19.60
CA VAL A 166 22.97 -6.04 19.23
C VAL A 166 22.24 -7.10 20.04
N VAL A 167 22.32 -8.31 19.54
CA VAL A 167 22.08 -9.55 20.24
C VAL A 167 23.25 -10.50 19.94
N ASP A 168 23.71 -11.22 20.94
CA ASP A 168 24.89 -12.06 20.84
C ASP A 168 24.58 -13.53 21.10
N TYR A 169 25.39 -14.40 20.48
CA TYR A 169 25.42 -15.81 20.80
C TYR A 169 26.78 -16.18 21.37
N GLY A 170 26.83 -16.29 22.70
CA GLY A 170 28.05 -16.63 23.42
C GLY A 170 28.21 -18.15 23.62
N VAL A 171 29.42 -18.65 23.38
CA VAL A 171 29.81 -20.06 23.53
C VAL A 171 31.01 -20.17 24.46
N PRO A 172 30.94 -20.90 25.59
CA PRO A 172 32.07 -21.04 26.53
C PRO A 172 33.23 -21.83 25.90
N LEU A 173 34.45 -21.37 26.17
CA LEU A 173 35.70 -22.03 25.77
C LEU A 173 36.23 -22.85 26.90
N PHE A 174 36.40 -24.16 26.72
CA PHE A 174 36.99 -25.07 27.67
C PHE A 174 38.34 -25.60 27.16
N ASN A 175 39.35 -25.56 27.96
CA ASN A 175 40.65 -26.20 27.65
C ASN A 175 40.56 -27.73 27.72
N SER A 176 41.65 -28.39 27.34
CA SER A 176 41.74 -29.88 27.38
C SER A 176 41.52 -30.52 28.78
N GLN A 177 41.59 -29.70 29.83
CA GLN A 177 41.38 -30.12 31.22
C GLN A 177 39.95 -29.83 31.68
N GLY A 178 39.09 -29.33 30.83
CA GLY A 178 37.70 -28.96 31.15
C GLY A 178 37.59 -27.66 31.96
N LYS A 179 38.63 -26.86 32.06
CA LYS A 179 38.57 -25.55 32.70
C LYS A 179 38.11 -24.51 31.70
N LEU A 180 37.18 -23.65 32.14
CA LEU A 180 36.75 -22.47 31.36
C LEU A 180 37.91 -21.51 31.15
N THR A 181 38.14 -21.08 29.93
CA THR A 181 39.25 -20.18 29.57
C THR A 181 38.74 -18.87 28.90
N GLY A 182 37.47 -18.79 28.59
CA GLY A 182 36.86 -17.63 27.95
C GLY A 182 35.60 -17.99 27.23
N ILE A 183 35.20 -17.14 26.28
CA ILE A 183 34.05 -17.39 25.40
C ILE A 183 34.36 -16.99 23.96
N VAL A 184 33.65 -17.59 23.03
CA VAL A 184 33.44 -17.04 21.66
C VAL A 184 32.11 -16.37 21.66
N ASP A 185 32.03 -15.20 21.05
CA ASP A 185 30.81 -14.42 20.95
C ASP A 185 30.55 -13.97 19.52
N TYR A 186 29.34 -14.27 19.02
CA TYR A 186 28.88 -13.93 17.68
C TYR A 186 27.85 -12.81 17.77
N THR A 187 28.23 -11.60 17.34
CA THR A 187 27.43 -10.38 17.43
C THR A 187 26.59 -10.17 16.21
N ILE A 188 25.28 -9.99 16.37
CA ILE A 188 24.30 -9.64 15.33
C ILE A 188 23.75 -8.26 15.64
N SER A 189 23.84 -7.33 14.69
CA SER A 189 23.20 -6.02 14.79
C SER A 189 21.68 -6.17 14.65
N LEU A 190 20.89 -5.53 15.53
CA LEU A 190 19.41 -5.54 15.41
C LEU A 190 18.94 -4.90 14.10
N ARG A 191 19.69 -3.94 13.56
CA ARG A 191 19.42 -3.33 12.26
C ARG A 191 19.54 -4.35 11.12
N ASP A 192 20.62 -5.16 11.09
CA ASP A 192 20.79 -6.18 10.07
C ASP A 192 19.82 -7.34 10.26
N PHE A 193 19.50 -7.65 11.50
CA PHE A 193 18.46 -8.63 11.84
C PHE A 193 17.08 -8.19 11.34
N THR A 194 16.69 -6.93 11.54
CA THR A 194 15.46 -6.35 11.00
C THR A 194 15.40 -6.49 9.46
N ARG A 195 16.49 -6.18 8.76
CA ARG A 195 16.54 -6.35 7.29
C ARG A 195 16.28 -7.79 6.84
N ILE A 196 16.73 -8.77 7.63
CA ILE A 196 16.46 -10.17 7.32
C ILE A 196 14.97 -10.49 7.52
N VAL A 197 14.40 -10.05 8.63
CA VAL A 197 12.95 -10.26 8.90
C VAL A 197 12.13 -9.60 7.80
N ASP A 198 12.45 -8.37 7.40
CA ASP A 198 11.78 -7.66 6.30
C ASP A 198 11.94 -8.40 4.96
N SER A 199 13.11 -8.96 4.68
CA SER A 199 13.35 -9.72 3.45
C SER A 199 12.52 -11.01 3.34
N LEU A 200 12.03 -11.52 4.46
CA LEU A 200 11.18 -12.70 4.55
C LEU A 200 9.69 -12.35 4.59
N SER A 201 9.34 -11.07 4.80
CA SER A 201 7.96 -10.60 4.85
C SER A 201 7.25 -10.86 3.52
N VAL A 202 5.96 -11.18 3.60
CA VAL A 202 5.13 -11.58 2.46
C VAL A 202 3.94 -10.63 2.35
N GLY A 203 3.57 -10.23 1.12
CA GLY A 203 2.41 -9.39 0.86
C GLY A 203 2.75 -7.90 0.68
N GLU A 204 1.76 -7.11 0.28
CA GLU A 204 1.93 -5.71 -0.14
C GLU A 204 2.06 -4.73 1.02
N SER A 205 1.39 -4.98 2.16
CA SER A 205 1.44 -4.14 3.37
C SER A 205 1.78 -4.93 4.63
N GLY A 206 2.06 -6.24 4.49
CA GLY A 206 2.47 -7.08 5.59
C GLY A 206 3.88 -6.72 6.07
N TYR A 207 4.10 -6.77 7.37
CA TYR A 207 5.42 -6.60 7.95
C TYR A 207 5.70 -7.69 9.00
N GLY A 208 6.98 -7.97 9.21
CA GLY A 208 7.42 -8.90 10.25
C GLY A 208 8.08 -8.14 11.40
N PHE A 209 7.93 -8.67 12.59
CA PHE A 209 8.74 -8.28 13.73
C PHE A 209 9.04 -9.47 14.63
N THR A 210 10.07 -9.36 15.45
CA THR A 210 10.44 -10.40 16.41
C THR A 210 10.63 -9.79 17.79
N TYR A 211 10.34 -10.57 18.81
CA TYR A 211 10.62 -10.20 20.19
C TYR A 211 11.13 -11.39 20.99
N GLU A 212 11.97 -11.12 21.99
CA GLU A 212 12.50 -12.14 22.88
C GLU A 212 11.49 -12.54 23.97
N SER A 213 11.75 -13.55 24.75
CA SER A 213 10.81 -14.15 25.73
C SER A 213 10.36 -13.18 26.84
N GLY A 214 11.14 -12.15 27.18
CA GLY A 214 10.76 -11.08 28.12
C GLY A 214 9.87 -10.01 27.47
N GLY A 215 9.75 -10.02 26.14
CA GLY A 215 8.91 -9.10 25.36
C GLY A 215 9.67 -7.95 24.69
N ALA A 216 11.00 -7.85 24.83
CA ALA A 216 11.78 -6.82 24.16
C ALA A 216 11.82 -7.08 22.65
N ILE A 217 11.48 -6.06 21.87
CA ILE A 217 11.43 -6.13 20.41
C ILE A 217 12.86 -6.14 19.86
N LEU A 218 13.18 -7.19 19.09
CA LEU A 218 14.47 -7.41 18.45
C LEU A 218 14.53 -6.89 17.03
N SER A 219 13.42 -6.93 16.32
CA SER A 219 13.27 -6.40 14.98
C SER A 219 11.90 -5.79 14.79
N HIS A 220 11.85 -4.64 14.15
CA HIS A 220 10.62 -3.97 13.77
C HIS A 220 10.93 -3.02 12.60
N PRO A 221 10.02 -2.83 11.61
CA PRO A 221 10.23 -1.91 10.51
C PRO A 221 10.52 -0.47 10.96
N ASP A 222 9.86 -0.03 12.02
CA ASP A 222 10.13 1.26 12.66
C ASP A 222 11.17 1.07 13.78
N PRO A 223 12.37 1.66 13.65
CA PRO A 223 13.45 1.53 14.64
C PRO A 223 13.08 2.04 16.04
N ASP A 224 12.10 2.95 16.16
CA ASP A 224 11.67 3.50 17.44
C ASP A 224 11.03 2.44 18.36
N TYR A 225 10.58 1.31 17.80
CA TYR A 225 10.04 0.19 18.57
C TYR A 225 11.11 -0.78 19.11
N LEU A 226 12.36 -0.69 18.63
CA LEU A 226 13.44 -1.58 19.10
C LEU A 226 13.68 -1.39 20.60
N LEU A 227 13.85 -2.51 21.30
CA LEU A 227 13.99 -2.63 22.76
C LEU A 227 12.75 -2.24 23.59
N GLN A 228 11.70 -1.69 22.97
CA GLN A 228 10.45 -1.52 23.68
C GLN A 228 9.83 -2.88 23.98
N SER A 229 9.12 -2.97 25.10
CA SER A 229 8.38 -4.18 25.41
C SER A 229 7.10 -4.26 24.58
N VAL A 230 6.92 -5.35 23.85
CA VAL A 230 5.68 -5.64 23.11
C VAL A 230 4.45 -5.59 24.02
N TYR A 231 4.61 -5.88 25.33
CA TYR A 231 3.54 -5.84 26.31
C TYR A 231 3.22 -4.44 26.83
N GLN A 232 4.02 -3.42 26.48
CA GLN A 232 3.83 -2.02 26.85
C GLN A 232 3.38 -1.14 25.68
N LEU A 233 3.32 -1.67 24.47
CA LEU A 233 2.78 -0.99 23.32
C LEU A 233 1.30 -0.67 23.57
N LYS A 234 1.04 0.54 24.05
CA LYS A 234 -0.26 0.98 24.54
C LYS A 234 -1.23 1.26 23.39
N ASP A 235 -2.22 0.41 23.23
CA ASP A 235 -3.62 0.87 23.15
C ASP A 235 -4.50 -0.05 24.01
N GLY A 236 -4.15 -0.18 25.21
CA GLY A 236 -4.81 -0.57 26.47
C GLY A 236 -6.12 -1.36 26.45
N LYS A 237 -6.49 -2.09 25.40
CA LYS A 237 -7.80 -2.74 25.33
C LYS A 237 -7.81 -4.27 25.38
N ASP A 238 -6.66 -4.95 25.19
CA ASP A 238 -6.69 -6.40 25.21
C ASP A 238 -5.41 -7.03 25.79
N GLU A 239 -5.28 -6.96 27.10
CA GLU A 239 -4.33 -7.80 27.85
C GLU A 239 -4.43 -9.29 27.48
N SER A 240 -5.62 -9.77 27.10
CA SER A 240 -5.88 -11.14 26.69
C SER A 240 -5.15 -11.55 25.41
N ILE A 241 -5.02 -10.65 24.43
CA ILE A 241 -4.34 -10.91 23.15
C ILE A 241 -2.83 -11.01 23.37
N LEU A 242 -2.25 -10.06 24.09
CA LEU A 242 -0.83 -10.05 24.42
C LEU A 242 -0.46 -11.27 25.29
N GLN A 243 -1.34 -11.65 26.23
CA GLN A 243 -1.17 -12.86 27.03
C GLN A 243 -1.19 -14.12 26.16
N LYS A 244 -2.11 -14.21 25.19
CA LYS A 244 -2.15 -15.31 24.24
C LYS A 244 -0.88 -15.40 23.41
N MET A 245 -0.37 -14.27 22.90
CA MET A 245 0.90 -14.24 22.18
C MET A 245 2.09 -14.65 23.05
N LYS A 246 2.02 -14.46 24.36
CA LYS A 246 3.05 -14.89 25.33
C LYS A 246 2.99 -16.39 25.59
N ASP A 247 1.80 -16.91 25.88
CA ASP A 247 1.63 -18.28 26.44
C ASP A 247 1.58 -19.34 25.33
N ASP A 248 0.97 -19.04 24.16
CA ASP A 248 0.83 -20.00 23.08
C ASP A 248 2.11 -20.08 22.23
N PRO A 249 2.55 -21.28 21.79
CA PRO A 249 3.72 -21.43 20.93
C PRO A 249 3.51 -20.87 19.53
N GLU A 250 2.28 -20.92 19.01
CA GLU A 250 1.87 -20.36 17.73
C GLU A 250 0.39 -19.98 17.76
N GLY A 251 0.00 -19.05 16.93
CA GLY A 251 -1.39 -18.65 16.84
C GLY A 251 -1.65 -17.51 15.89
N VAL A 252 -2.93 -17.11 15.84
CA VAL A 252 -3.42 -15.97 15.11
C VAL A 252 -4.26 -15.12 16.04
N VAL A 253 -4.05 -13.83 16.01
CA VAL A 253 -4.87 -12.85 16.74
C VAL A 253 -5.18 -11.68 15.81
N GLU A 254 -6.36 -11.11 16.00
CA GLU A 254 -6.80 -9.91 15.30
C GLU A 254 -6.56 -8.72 16.22
N TYR A 255 -5.83 -7.72 15.74
CA TYR A 255 -5.46 -6.55 16.54
C TYR A 255 -5.30 -5.31 15.67
N ASN A 256 -5.63 -4.14 16.21
CA ASN A 256 -5.34 -2.87 15.56
C ASN A 256 -3.84 -2.60 15.63
N SER A 257 -3.15 -2.70 14.50
CA SER A 257 -1.73 -2.38 14.43
C SER A 257 -1.49 -0.92 14.81
N THR A 258 -0.68 -0.68 15.85
CA THR A 258 -0.25 0.66 16.26
C THR A 258 0.65 1.33 15.22
N TYR A 259 1.23 0.53 14.32
CA TYR A 259 2.14 0.96 13.27
C TYR A 259 1.41 1.34 11.97
N THR A 260 0.46 0.50 11.52
CA THR A 260 -0.31 0.76 10.29
C THR A 260 -1.64 1.46 10.55
N TYR A 261 -2.08 1.53 11.81
CA TYR A 261 -3.41 2.04 12.23
C TYR A 261 -4.58 1.31 11.56
N LYS A 262 -4.35 0.07 11.10
CA LYS A 262 -5.35 -0.79 10.46
C LYS A 262 -5.61 -2.02 11.31
N LEU A 263 -6.85 -2.53 11.26
CA LEU A 263 -7.19 -3.85 11.79
C LEU A 263 -6.40 -4.89 11.02
N SER A 264 -5.63 -5.71 11.72
CA SER A 264 -4.64 -6.60 11.13
C SER A 264 -4.63 -7.95 11.81
N TRP A 265 -4.30 -8.99 11.05
CA TRP A 265 -4.04 -10.33 11.54
C TRP A 265 -2.58 -10.46 11.94
N PHE A 266 -2.32 -10.86 13.20
CA PHE A 266 -1.00 -11.14 13.74
C PHE A 266 -0.80 -12.64 13.82
N PHE A 267 0.04 -13.20 12.97
CA PHE A 267 0.43 -14.60 12.94
C PHE A 267 1.74 -14.75 13.70
N PHE A 268 1.71 -15.38 14.86
CA PHE A 268 2.90 -15.50 15.70
C PHE A 268 3.33 -16.96 15.86
N ARG A 269 4.64 -17.18 15.96
CA ARG A 269 5.24 -18.49 16.22
C ARG A 269 6.54 -18.36 17.00
N THR A 270 6.76 -19.29 17.93
CA THR A 270 8.01 -19.42 18.67
C THR A 270 9.08 -20.06 17.79
N LEU A 271 10.27 -19.48 17.77
CA LEU A 271 11.46 -20.04 17.13
C LEU A 271 12.07 -21.08 18.08
N GLU A 272 12.29 -22.30 17.59
CA GLU A 272 12.76 -23.42 18.44
C GLU A 272 14.21 -23.24 18.92
N SER A 273 15.05 -22.59 18.09
CA SER A 273 16.47 -22.39 18.39
C SER A 273 16.75 -21.34 19.46
N THR A 274 15.86 -20.33 19.61
CA THR A 274 16.09 -19.17 20.46
C THR A 274 15.04 -18.99 21.56
N GLY A 275 13.83 -19.53 21.36
CA GLY A 275 12.67 -19.24 22.18
C GLY A 275 12.01 -17.88 21.87
N TRP A 276 12.51 -17.14 20.90
CA TRP A 276 11.94 -15.85 20.47
C TRP A 276 10.64 -16.05 19.71
N LYS A 277 9.83 -15.01 19.64
CA LYS A 277 8.60 -15.01 18.85
C LYS A 277 8.81 -14.26 17.53
N SER A 278 8.52 -14.92 16.43
CA SER A 278 8.38 -14.29 15.12
C SER A 278 6.91 -13.96 14.91
N VAL A 279 6.61 -12.73 14.55
CA VAL A 279 5.26 -12.24 14.27
C VAL A 279 5.23 -11.69 12.84
N LEU A 280 4.22 -12.13 12.09
CA LEU A 280 3.93 -11.62 10.75
C LEU A 280 2.57 -10.96 10.78
N VAL A 281 2.51 -9.71 10.35
CA VAL A 281 1.32 -8.86 10.41
C VAL A 281 0.83 -8.56 9.00
N PHE A 282 -0.46 -8.75 8.77
CA PHE A 282 -1.13 -8.36 7.53
C PHE A 282 -2.39 -7.58 7.85
N ALA A 283 -2.67 -6.50 7.13
CA ALA A 283 -4.00 -5.94 7.12
C ALA A 283 -4.96 -6.94 6.45
N GLU A 284 -6.21 -6.95 6.89
CA GLU A 284 -7.22 -7.92 6.46
C GLU A 284 -7.37 -7.97 4.92
N ASP A 285 -7.27 -6.80 4.26
CA ASP A 285 -7.45 -6.68 2.81
C ASP A 285 -6.22 -7.07 1.96
N ASP A 286 -5.03 -7.19 2.56
CA ASP A 286 -3.77 -7.32 1.82
C ASP A 286 -3.46 -8.74 1.31
N LEU A 287 -3.94 -9.77 2.03
CA LEU A 287 -3.63 -11.17 1.68
C LEU A 287 -4.36 -11.66 0.42
N LEU A 288 -5.51 -11.11 0.11
CA LEU A 288 -6.33 -11.50 -1.03
C LEU A 288 -6.53 -10.38 -2.06
N GLY A 289 -5.93 -9.20 -1.81
CA GLY A 289 -6.14 -8.00 -2.60
C GLY A 289 -7.55 -7.40 -2.44
N ALA A 290 -7.73 -6.15 -2.88
CA ALA A 290 -9.04 -5.52 -2.96
C ALA A 290 -9.90 -6.30 -3.96
N SER A 291 -10.92 -7.00 -3.48
CA SER A 291 -11.73 -7.88 -4.31
C SER A 291 -12.89 -7.09 -4.95
N ASP A 292 -12.81 -6.88 -6.25
CA ASP A 292 -13.94 -6.41 -7.06
C ASP A 292 -15.21 -7.24 -6.82
N GLN A 293 -15.04 -8.54 -6.57
CA GLN A 293 -16.17 -9.45 -6.30
C GLN A 293 -16.86 -9.14 -4.96
N GLY A 294 -16.10 -8.80 -3.90
CA GLY A 294 -16.68 -8.40 -2.61
C GLY A 294 -17.49 -7.11 -2.73
N ARG A 295 -16.93 -6.11 -3.40
CA ARG A 295 -17.60 -4.84 -3.68
C ARG A 295 -18.92 -5.07 -4.44
N ARG A 296 -18.90 -5.88 -5.48
CA ARG A 296 -20.11 -6.22 -6.25
C ARG A 296 -21.18 -6.87 -5.39
N LYS A 297 -20.81 -7.81 -4.53
CA LYS A 297 -21.76 -8.47 -3.63
C LYS A 297 -22.40 -7.52 -2.62
N ILE A 298 -21.64 -6.57 -2.04
CA ILE A 298 -22.18 -5.52 -1.15
C ILE A 298 -23.20 -4.66 -1.90
N ILE A 299 -22.88 -4.24 -3.13
CA ILE A 299 -23.81 -3.46 -3.96
C ILE A 299 -25.10 -4.25 -4.26
N HIS A 300 -24.99 -5.55 -4.57
CA HIS A 300 -26.17 -6.41 -4.75
C HIS A 300 -27.05 -6.47 -3.50
N VAL A 301 -26.45 -6.60 -2.30
CA VAL A 301 -27.17 -6.58 -1.03
C VAL A 301 -27.88 -5.23 -0.82
N ALA A 302 -27.18 -4.10 -1.08
CA ALA A 302 -27.76 -2.77 -0.96
C ALA A 302 -28.94 -2.56 -1.91
N ILE A 303 -28.85 -3.02 -3.16
CA ILE A 303 -29.95 -2.99 -4.13
C ILE A 303 -31.11 -3.87 -3.67
N GLY A 304 -30.84 -5.08 -3.17
CA GLY A 304 -31.86 -5.99 -2.66
C GLY A 304 -32.63 -5.41 -1.47
N LEU A 305 -31.91 -4.86 -0.48
CA LEU A 305 -32.50 -4.16 0.67
C LEU A 305 -33.33 -2.96 0.23
N SER A 306 -32.87 -2.20 -0.75
CA SER A 306 -33.58 -1.04 -1.28
C SER A 306 -34.87 -1.45 -1.99
N ALA A 307 -34.82 -2.50 -2.80
CA ALA A 307 -36.02 -3.05 -3.47
C ALA A 307 -37.04 -3.55 -2.45
N LEU A 308 -36.61 -4.24 -1.39
CA LEU A 308 -37.46 -4.68 -0.30
C LEU A 308 -38.13 -3.50 0.42
N LEU A 309 -37.32 -2.48 0.80
CA LEU A 309 -37.85 -1.29 1.46
C LEU A 309 -38.83 -0.51 0.58
N ILE A 310 -38.52 -0.36 -0.72
CA ILE A 310 -39.43 0.28 -1.68
C ILE A 310 -40.79 -0.49 -1.75
N THR A 311 -40.75 -1.82 -1.84
CA THR A 311 -41.97 -2.62 -1.89
C THR A 311 -42.79 -2.53 -0.60
N ILE A 312 -42.12 -2.50 0.56
CA ILE A 312 -42.76 -2.28 1.87
C ILE A 312 -43.40 -0.88 1.93
N LEU A 313 -42.69 0.16 1.47
CA LEU A 313 -43.19 1.55 1.46
C LEU A 313 -44.39 1.68 0.56
N LEU A 314 -44.38 1.09 -0.65
CA LEU A 314 -45.53 1.07 -1.56
C LEU A 314 -46.77 0.43 -0.91
N PHE A 315 -46.57 -0.65 -0.15
CA PHE A 315 -47.66 -1.32 0.59
C PHE A 315 -48.17 -0.49 1.77
N LEU A 316 -47.27 0.06 2.61
CA LEU A 316 -47.63 0.84 3.81
C LEU A 316 -48.33 2.13 3.46
N PHE A 317 -47.88 2.84 2.44
CA PHE A 317 -48.46 4.11 2.01
C PHE A 317 -49.74 3.92 1.19
N ARG A 318 -50.13 2.66 0.90
CA ARG A 318 -51.39 2.33 0.18
C ARG A 318 -51.53 3.14 -1.10
N ILE A 319 -50.53 2.99 -1.99
CA ILE A 319 -50.49 3.72 -3.27
C ILE A 319 -51.75 3.50 -4.13
N ASP A 320 -52.50 2.42 -3.85
CA ASP A 320 -53.79 2.11 -4.43
C ASP A 320 -54.92 3.07 -4.00
N GLN A 321 -54.65 3.87 -2.95
CA GLN A 321 -55.61 4.83 -2.41
C GLN A 321 -55.06 6.24 -2.49
N TYR A 322 -55.80 7.15 -3.15
CA TYR A 322 -55.37 8.54 -3.24
C TYR A 322 -55.36 9.21 -1.86
N ASN A 323 -54.16 9.53 -1.39
CA ASN A 323 -53.91 10.36 -0.22
C ASN A 323 -52.62 11.17 -0.46
N PRO A 324 -52.69 12.48 -0.73
CA PRO A 324 -51.55 13.29 -1.10
C PRO A 324 -50.44 13.27 -0.05
N GLN A 325 -50.74 13.33 1.23
CA GLN A 325 -49.74 13.36 2.31
C GLN A 325 -48.94 12.04 2.34
N LYS A 326 -49.62 10.90 2.18
CA LYS A 326 -48.96 9.58 2.13
C LYS A 326 -48.11 9.42 0.88
N LEU A 327 -48.56 9.90 -0.28
CA LEU A 327 -47.80 9.86 -1.52
C LEU A 327 -46.52 10.69 -1.43
N TRP A 328 -46.56 11.90 -0.84
CA TRP A 328 -45.37 12.70 -0.58
C TRP A 328 -44.42 12.04 0.41
N GLY A 329 -44.94 11.47 1.51
CA GLY A 329 -44.14 10.72 2.46
C GLY A 329 -43.39 9.54 1.80
N MET A 330 -44.05 8.80 0.90
CA MET A 330 -43.43 7.73 0.12
C MET A 330 -42.32 8.25 -0.81
N VAL A 331 -42.57 9.35 -1.54
CA VAL A 331 -41.55 9.96 -2.43
C VAL A 331 -40.34 10.37 -1.66
N ILE A 332 -40.48 11.01 -0.50
CA ILE A 332 -39.38 11.39 0.36
C ILE A 332 -38.60 10.15 0.82
N ALA A 333 -39.29 9.12 1.31
CA ALA A 333 -38.65 7.90 1.80
C ALA A 333 -37.87 7.16 0.69
N VAL A 334 -38.45 6.99 -0.49
CA VAL A 334 -37.80 6.36 -1.65
C VAL A 334 -36.61 7.19 -2.12
N SER A 335 -36.74 8.51 -2.20
CA SER A 335 -35.67 9.42 -2.60
C SER A 335 -34.49 9.36 -1.62
N THR A 336 -34.76 9.37 -0.30
CA THR A 336 -33.72 9.25 0.73
C THR A 336 -32.99 7.91 0.62
N LEU A 337 -33.71 6.82 0.36
CA LEU A 337 -33.12 5.50 0.18
C LEU A 337 -32.18 5.44 -1.04
N ILE A 338 -32.59 6.03 -2.18
CA ILE A 338 -31.75 6.08 -3.38
C ILE A 338 -30.48 6.89 -3.12
N VAL A 339 -30.58 8.05 -2.45
CA VAL A 339 -29.42 8.86 -2.05
C VAL A 339 -28.49 8.05 -1.13
N GLY A 340 -29.06 7.33 -0.16
CA GLY A 340 -28.28 6.45 0.72
C GLY A 340 -27.45 5.42 -0.04
N ASN A 341 -28.02 4.78 -1.08
CA ASN A 341 -27.26 3.85 -1.92
C ASN A 341 -26.11 4.52 -2.69
N VAL A 342 -26.34 5.71 -3.24
CA VAL A 342 -25.26 6.47 -3.91
C VAL A 342 -24.12 6.78 -2.94
N VAL A 343 -24.46 7.23 -1.72
CA VAL A 343 -23.46 7.52 -0.68
C VAL A 343 -22.70 6.25 -0.27
N VAL A 344 -23.36 5.10 -0.16
CA VAL A 344 -22.69 3.82 0.12
C VAL A 344 -21.68 3.46 -0.98
N ILE A 345 -22.03 3.61 -2.26
CA ILE A 345 -21.10 3.34 -3.37
C ILE A 345 -19.89 4.28 -3.31
N TRP A 346 -20.10 5.57 -3.06
CA TRP A 346 -19.01 6.54 -2.90
C TRP A 346 -18.10 6.17 -1.71
N TYR A 347 -18.70 5.82 -0.58
CA TYR A 347 -17.94 5.39 0.61
C TYR A 347 -17.08 4.17 0.33
N LEU A 348 -17.63 3.14 -0.31
CA LEU A 348 -16.89 1.94 -0.69
C LEU A 348 -15.74 2.25 -1.64
N ASN A 349 -15.92 3.16 -2.61
CA ASN A 349 -14.86 3.55 -3.52
C ASN A 349 -13.75 4.38 -2.82
N LEU A 350 -14.12 5.18 -1.82
CA LEU A 350 -13.17 5.99 -1.06
C LEU A 350 -12.33 5.17 -0.07
N THR A 351 -12.89 4.07 0.44
CA THR A 351 -12.23 3.21 1.43
C THR A 351 -11.44 2.06 0.80
N THR A 352 -11.62 1.79 -0.49
CA THR A 352 -10.92 0.70 -1.18
C THR A 352 -9.72 1.27 -1.92
N ASP A 353 -8.51 0.82 -1.57
CA ASP A 353 -7.31 1.11 -2.33
C ASP A 353 -7.24 0.16 -3.54
N PHE A 354 -7.22 0.72 -4.74
CA PHE A 354 -7.06 -0.05 -5.97
C PHE A 354 -5.58 -0.21 -6.29
N SER A 355 -5.18 -1.44 -6.59
CA SER A 355 -3.93 -1.68 -7.30
C SER A 355 -4.20 -1.43 -8.79
N LEU A 356 -3.60 -0.38 -9.33
CA LEU A 356 -3.67 -0.02 -10.76
C LEU A 356 -2.62 -0.78 -11.59
N LEU A 357 -1.86 -1.69 -10.97
CA LEU A 357 -0.88 -2.50 -11.69
C LEU A 357 -1.56 -3.40 -12.71
N ASP A 358 -1.02 -3.43 -13.91
CA ASP A 358 -1.33 -4.46 -14.90
C ASP A 358 -1.07 -5.85 -14.29
N ASN A 359 -1.90 -6.83 -14.66
CA ASN A 359 -1.82 -8.20 -14.13
C ASN A 359 -0.45 -8.88 -14.29
N ASP A 360 0.42 -8.34 -15.13
CA ASP A 360 1.75 -8.86 -15.44
C ASP A 360 2.89 -8.17 -14.66
N GLN A 361 2.57 -7.13 -13.85
CA GLN A 361 3.56 -6.38 -13.08
C GLN A 361 3.57 -6.83 -11.61
N GLU A 362 4.71 -7.37 -11.15
CA GLU A 362 4.94 -7.76 -9.76
C GLU A 362 5.68 -6.63 -9.02
N ARG A 363 5.18 -6.22 -7.85
CA ARG A 363 5.82 -5.20 -6.98
C ARG A 363 7.10 -5.77 -6.37
N ILE A 364 8.20 -5.05 -6.49
CA ILE A 364 9.49 -5.46 -5.95
C ILE A 364 9.66 -4.88 -4.55
N VAL A 365 9.28 -5.66 -3.56
CA VAL A 365 9.34 -5.27 -2.15
C VAL A 365 10.48 -5.95 -1.38
N ASN A 366 11.16 -6.94 -1.99
CA ASN A 366 12.30 -7.61 -1.38
C ASN A 366 13.24 -8.27 -2.43
N LYS A 367 14.43 -8.68 -1.98
CA LYS A 367 15.43 -9.36 -2.83
C LYS A 367 14.94 -10.69 -3.41
N THR A 368 14.06 -11.38 -2.74
CA THR A 368 13.54 -12.69 -3.22
C THR A 368 12.67 -12.50 -4.46
N ILE A 369 11.78 -11.51 -4.44
CA ILE A 369 10.94 -11.15 -5.60
C ILE A 369 11.80 -10.61 -6.74
N LEU A 370 12.76 -9.73 -6.41
CA LEU A 370 13.71 -9.22 -7.40
C LEU A 370 14.47 -10.36 -8.08
N ASN A 371 15.05 -11.29 -7.33
CA ASN A 371 15.79 -12.41 -7.86
C ASN A 371 14.89 -13.35 -8.70
N LYS A 372 13.68 -13.62 -8.24
CA LYS A 372 12.69 -14.42 -9.00
C LYS A 372 12.39 -13.79 -10.37
N TYR A 373 12.21 -12.45 -10.40
CA TYR A 373 12.00 -11.72 -11.64
C TYR A 373 13.25 -11.83 -12.55
N LEU A 374 14.42 -11.55 -12.00
CA LEU A 374 15.69 -11.60 -12.76
C LEU A 374 15.99 -13.02 -13.29
N ASP A 375 15.76 -14.05 -12.49
CA ASP A 375 15.92 -15.45 -12.92
C ASP A 375 14.93 -15.85 -14.03
N GLY A 376 13.71 -15.31 -13.98
CA GLY A 376 12.71 -15.45 -15.03
C GLY A 376 13.14 -14.77 -16.33
N TYR A 377 13.59 -13.52 -16.20
CA TYR A 377 14.07 -12.70 -17.29
C TYR A 377 15.34 -13.30 -17.95
N ASP A 378 16.32 -13.73 -17.16
CA ASP A 378 17.54 -14.39 -17.65
C ASP A 378 17.19 -15.67 -18.44
N ARG A 379 16.16 -16.43 -18.03
CA ARG A 379 15.69 -17.63 -18.78
C ARG A 379 15.06 -17.29 -20.12
N ASP A 380 14.28 -16.24 -20.20
CA ASP A 380 13.61 -15.84 -21.44
C ASP A 380 14.60 -15.21 -22.43
N LEU A 381 15.59 -14.50 -21.94
CA LEU A 381 16.66 -13.92 -22.75
C LEU A 381 17.73 -14.90 -23.14
N TYR A 382 18.02 -15.91 -22.31
CA TYR A 382 18.91 -17.01 -22.70
C TYR A 382 18.40 -17.72 -23.93
N LYS A 383 17.08 -17.75 -24.17
CA LYS A 383 16.44 -18.22 -25.38
C LYS A 383 16.62 -17.27 -26.57
N LEU A 384 16.85 -15.98 -26.35
CA LEU A 384 16.86 -14.95 -27.38
C LEU A 384 18.25 -14.48 -27.81
N ALA A 385 19.27 -14.38 -26.92
CA ALA A 385 20.52 -13.71 -27.27
C ALA A 385 21.81 -14.10 -26.52
N GLN A 386 21.88 -15.06 -25.63
CA GLN A 386 23.14 -15.43 -24.88
C GLN A 386 23.88 -14.23 -24.23
N ALA A 387 23.17 -13.24 -23.73
CA ALA A 387 23.77 -11.99 -23.27
C ALA A 387 23.93 -11.97 -21.74
N ASN A 388 25.16 -11.71 -21.26
CA ASN A 388 25.41 -11.32 -19.86
C ASN A 388 25.01 -9.88 -19.65
N TYR A 389 24.17 -9.61 -18.62
CA TYR A 389 23.82 -8.25 -18.21
C TYR A 389 24.68 -7.77 -17.07
N HIS A 390 24.99 -6.47 -17.12
CA HIS A 390 25.51 -5.73 -15.99
C HIS A 390 24.36 -5.16 -15.17
N LYS A 391 24.15 -5.70 -13.96
CA LYS A 391 23.12 -5.20 -13.02
C LYS A 391 23.66 -3.98 -12.28
N VAL A 392 22.96 -2.84 -12.40
CA VAL A 392 23.36 -1.58 -11.75
C VAL A 392 22.30 -1.19 -10.71
N PRO A 393 22.59 -1.33 -9.40
CA PRO A 393 21.67 -0.89 -8.35
C PRO A 393 21.39 0.61 -8.46
N THR A 394 20.12 0.96 -8.57
CA THR A 394 19.61 2.30 -8.83
C THR A 394 18.53 2.65 -7.82
N GLY A 395 18.65 3.82 -7.21
CA GLY A 395 17.65 4.28 -6.26
C GLY A 395 17.12 5.66 -6.60
N VAL A 396 15.95 5.98 -6.06
CA VAL A 396 15.20 7.21 -6.31
C VAL A 396 14.70 7.79 -5.00
N PHE A 397 14.76 9.12 -4.87
CA PHE A 397 14.14 9.86 -3.79
C PHE A 397 13.44 11.09 -4.34
N ILE A 398 12.11 11.14 -4.25
CA ILE A 398 11.29 12.26 -4.72
C ILE A 398 11.14 13.29 -3.60
N GLU A 399 11.58 14.52 -3.87
CA GLU A 399 11.51 15.65 -2.94
C GLU A 399 10.18 16.40 -3.06
N SER A 400 9.62 16.49 -4.28
CA SER A 400 8.32 17.09 -4.56
C SER A 400 7.77 16.65 -5.90
N TYR A 401 6.44 16.76 -6.09
CA TYR A 401 5.80 16.53 -7.36
C TYR A 401 4.61 17.48 -7.58
N GLU A 402 4.27 17.72 -8.84
CA GLU A 402 3.09 18.45 -9.30
C GLU A 402 2.38 17.64 -10.39
N LEU A 403 1.04 17.67 -10.40
CA LEU A 403 0.22 16.95 -11.37
C LEU A 403 -0.58 17.92 -12.22
N THR A 404 -0.56 17.69 -13.53
CA THR A 404 -1.54 18.23 -14.48
C THR A 404 -2.38 17.07 -15.04
N SER A 405 -3.23 17.33 -16.03
CA SER A 405 -4.15 16.33 -16.57
C SER A 405 -3.45 15.16 -17.26
N PHE A 406 -2.25 15.34 -17.80
CA PHE A 406 -1.50 14.33 -18.56
C PHE A 406 -0.02 14.25 -18.20
N GLU A 407 0.43 15.06 -17.26
CA GLU A 407 1.84 15.13 -16.90
C GLU A 407 2.03 15.12 -15.40
N ALA A 408 3.11 14.48 -14.97
CA ALA A 408 3.65 14.57 -13.63
C ALA A 408 5.03 15.23 -13.66
N SER A 409 5.18 16.39 -13.01
CA SER A 409 6.47 17.05 -12.81
C SER A 409 7.07 16.59 -11.49
N LEU A 410 8.25 15.98 -11.56
CA LEU A 410 8.95 15.37 -10.42
C LEU A 410 10.27 16.10 -10.18
N ILE A 411 10.58 16.36 -8.90
CA ILE A 411 11.88 16.85 -8.44
C ILE A 411 12.42 15.85 -7.42
N GLY A 412 13.66 15.41 -7.60
CA GLY A 412 14.22 14.43 -6.70
C GLY A 412 15.70 14.16 -6.92
N LYS A 413 16.16 13.09 -6.29
CA LYS A 413 17.50 12.53 -6.44
C LYS A 413 17.43 11.13 -7.01
N LEU A 414 18.37 10.80 -7.87
CA LEU A 414 18.59 9.47 -8.39
C LEU A 414 20.04 9.11 -8.13
N TRP A 415 20.31 7.88 -7.67
CA TRP A 415 21.66 7.40 -7.50
C TRP A 415 21.85 6.03 -8.12
N MET A 416 23.09 5.74 -8.51
CA MET A 416 23.52 4.46 -9.06
C MET A 416 24.80 4.00 -8.39
N LYS A 417 24.86 2.72 -8.05
CA LYS A 417 26.07 2.02 -7.59
C LYS A 417 26.67 1.29 -8.77
N TYR A 418 27.62 1.93 -9.41
CA TYR A 418 28.27 1.43 -10.64
C TYR A 418 29.47 0.54 -10.29
N PRO A 419 29.54 -0.72 -10.80
CA PRO A 419 30.75 -1.53 -10.71
C PRO A 419 31.94 -0.81 -11.34
N LYS A 420 33.14 -0.87 -10.73
CA LYS A 420 34.32 -0.13 -11.22
C LYS A 420 34.77 -0.52 -12.62
N ASP A 421 34.67 -1.79 -12.94
CA ASP A 421 35.01 -2.35 -14.27
C ASP A 421 34.06 -1.81 -15.35
N LEU A 422 32.81 -1.58 -15.02
CA LEU A 422 31.81 -1.04 -15.94
C LEU A 422 31.93 0.50 -16.09
N TYR A 423 32.37 1.20 -15.06
CA TYR A 423 32.42 2.67 -15.03
C TYR A 423 33.26 3.28 -16.16
N GLU A 424 34.38 2.63 -16.52
CA GLU A 424 35.28 3.11 -17.60
C GLU A 424 34.75 2.80 -19.01
N VAL A 425 33.92 1.74 -19.16
CA VAL A 425 33.43 1.27 -20.46
C VAL A 425 32.07 1.86 -20.81
N ALA A 426 31.26 2.11 -19.80
CA ALA A 426 29.91 2.65 -19.91
C ALA A 426 29.66 3.66 -18.78
N PRO A 427 29.87 4.95 -19.00
CA PRO A 427 29.74 5.95 -17.95
C PRO A 427 28.33 6.00 -17.39
N PRO A 428 28.16 6.29 -16.09
CA PRO A 428 26.86 6.37 -15.44
C PRO A 428 25.95 7.38 -16.13
N ALA A 429 24.77 6.91 -16.55
CA ALA A 429 23.76 7.72 -17.21
C ALA A 429 22.38 7.10 -17.03
N PHE A 430 21.35 7.90 -17.18
CA PHE A 430 19.97 7.45 -17.18
C PHE A 430 19.13 8.19 -18.20
N TYR A 431 18.01 7.58 -18.55
CA TYR A 431 17.06 8.09 -19.53
C TYR A 431 15.64 7.76 -19.07
N PHE A 432 14.73 8.70 -19.18
CA PHE A 432 13.30 8.52 -18.94
C PHE A 432 12.59 8.49 -20.31
N PRO A 433 11.97 7.37 -20.70
CA PRO A 433 11.33 7.26 -22.02
C PRO A 433 10.10 8.15 -22.16
N ASP A 434 9.39 8.43 -21.07
CA ASP A 434 8.11 9.15 -21.06
C ASP A 434 8.29 10.64 -20.76
N VAL A 435 9.46 11.23 -21.08
CA VAL A 435 9.71 12.69 -20.90
C VAL A 435 8.83 13.49 -21.84
N SER A 436 8.20 14.54 -21.31
CA SER A 436 7.40 15.48 -22.09
C SER A 436 8.20 16.09 -23.24
N ALA A 437 7.61 16.10 -24.43
CA ALA A 437 8.23 16.64 -25.66
C ALA A 437 8.45 18.16 -25.63
N ILE A 438 7.93 18.86 -24.62
CA ILE A 438 8.08 20.32 -24.48
C ILE A 438 9.46 20.62 -23.90
N GLU A 439 10.37 21.24 -24.68
CA GLU A 439 11.75 21.51 -24.28
C GLU A 439 11.92 22.21 -22.92
N SER A 440 11.01 23.13 -22.56
CA SER A 440 11.05 23.83 -21.26
C SER A 440 10.64 22.95 -20.06
N ARG A 441 10.10 21.75 -20.31
CA ARG A 441 9.63 20.79 -19.31
C ARG A 441 10.41 19.48 -19.32
N GLY A 442 11.44 19.35 -20.19
CA GLY A 442 12.26 18.17 -20.32
C GLY A 442 13.09 17.85 -19.05
N LEU A 443 13.95 16.86 -19.16
CA LEU A 443 14.86 16.46 -18.09
C LEU A 443 15.95 17.52 -17.87
N ILE A 444 16.03 18.02 -16.63
CA ILE A 444 17.19 18.77 -16.12
C ILE A 444 17.84 17.94 -15.04
N SER A 445 19.10 17.57 -15.21
CA SER A 445 19.84 16.79 -14.22
C SER A 445 21.25 17.35 -14.00
N GLU A 446 21.71 17.29 -12.76
CA GLU A 446 23.07 17.68 -12.37
C GLU A 446 23.66 16.64 -11.42
N VAL A 447 24.95 16.32 -11.55
CA VAL A 447 25.65 15.45 -10.62
C VAL A 447 25.91 16.21 -9.32
N VAL A 448 25.39 15.70 -8.21
CA VAL A 448 25.55 16.29 -6.88
C VAL A 448 26.76 15.71 -6.17
N SER A 449 26.99 14.41 -6.33
CA SER A 449 28.13 13.73 -5.70
C SER A 449 28.59 12.52 -6.49
N GLU A 450 29.89 12.26 -6.42
CA GLU A 450 30.54 11.05 -6.91
C GLU A 450 31.48 10.53 -5.80
N VAL A 451 31.20 9.33 -5.29
CA VAL A 451 31.96 8.71 -4.21
C VAL A 451 32.52 7.38 -4.69
N LYS A 452 33.84 7.23 -4.66
CA LYS A 452 34.53 6.00 -5.07
C LYS A 452 34.79 5.12 -3.84
N SER A 453 34.14 3.96 -3.81
CA SER A 453 34.34 2.90 -2.82
C SER A 453 35.32 1.83 -3.37
N GLU A 454 35.64 0.79 -2.60
CA GLU A 454 36.52 -0.29 -3.07
C GLU A 454 35.91 -1.07 -4.25
N ASP A 455 34.62 -1.37 -4.24
CA ASP A 455 33.94 -2.23 -5.21
C ASP A 455 33.14 -1.46 -6.26
N HIS A 456 32.68 -0.24 -5.95
CA HIS A 456 31.76 0.52 -6.82
C HIS A 456 32.02 2.04 -6.75
N VAL A 457 31.47 2.74 -7.74
CA VAL A 457 31.39 4.19 -7.77
C VAL A 457 29.92 4.58 -7.57
N LEU A 458 29.61 5.29 -6.48
CA LEU A 458 28.29 5.83 -6.21
C LEU A 458 28.18 7.20 -6.86
N VAL A 459 27.28 7.34 -7.85
CA VAL A 459 26.99 8.62 -8.49
C VAL A 459 25.56 9.03 -8.14
N THR A 460 25.39 10.28 -7.70
CA THR A 460 24.08 10.83 -7.32
C THR A 460 23.78 12.06 -8.15
N TRP A 461 22.61 12.08 -8.76
CA TRP A 461 22.07 13.24 -9.48
C TRP A 461 20.92 13.86 -8.71
N LYS A 462 20.79 15.17 -8.81
CA LYS A 462 19.54 15.87 -8.60
C LYS A 462 18.87 16.06 -9.96
N PHE A 463 17.57 15.77 -10.04
CA PHE A 463 16.84 15.90 -11.28
C PHE A 463 15.52 16.66 -11.10
N ARG A 464 15.10 17.27 -12.20
CA ARG A 464 13.73 17.75 -12.42
C ARG A 464 13.29 17.21 -13.78
N VAL A 465 12.14 16.57 -13.81
CA VAL A 465 11.58 16.01 -15.05
C VAL A 465 10.07 16.15 -15.06
N THR A 466 9.51 16.41 -16.24
CA THR A 466 8.08 16.28 -16.48
C THR A 466 7.84 15.08 -17.38
N LEU A 467 7.03 14.14 -16.89
CA LEU A 467 6.72 12.87 -17.53
C LEU A 467 5.27 12.91 -18.04
N GLU A 468 5.07 12.45 -19.27
CA GLU A 468 3.73 12.19 -19.80
C GLU A 468 3.13 10.97 -19.07
N GLN A 469 1.86 11.09 -18.67
CA GLN A 469 1.16 10.07 -17.88
C GLN A 469 -0.20 9.77 -18.50
N ASP A 470 -0.59 8.50 -18.50
CA ASP A 470 -1.91 8.06 -18.96
C ASP A 470 -2.89 8.00 -17.77
N PHE A 471 -3.30 9.16 -17.27
CA PHE A 471 -4.24 9.24 -16.16
C PHE A 471 -5.68 9.03 -16.62
N SER A 472 -6.43 8.19 -15.90
CA SER A 472 -7.85 8.02 -16.13
C SER A 472 -8.68 8.96 -15.22
N TYR A 473 -9.54 9.74 -15.87
CA TYR A 473 -10.47 10.67 -15.21
C TYR A 473 -11.91 10.16 -15.21
N GLN A 474 -12.13 8.91 -15.62
CA GLN A 474 -13.47 8.34 -15.71
C GLN A 474 -14.27 8.43 -14.40
N GLN A 475 -13.60 8.30 -13.25
CA GLN A 475 -14.20 8.37 -11.92
C GLN A 475 -14.08 9.74 -11.26
N PHE A 476 -13.59 10.77 -11.98
CA PHE A 476 -13.45 12.11 -11.40
C PHE A 476 -14.74 12.60 -10.71
N PRO A 477 -14.65 13.10 -9.46
CA PRO A 477 -13.47 13.46 -8.68
C PRO A 477 -12.95 12.39 -7.70
N PHE A 478 -13.29 11.13 -7.87
CA PHE A 478 -12.93 10.01 -6.97
C PHE A 478 -11.82 9.13 -7.54
N GLU A 479 -11.12 9.59 -8.57
CA GLU A 479 -10.11 8.80 -9.25
C GLU A 479 -8.86 8.55 -8.40
N GLN A 480 -8.23 7.42 -8.67
CA GLN A 480 -6.90 7.04 -8.21
C GLN A 480 -6.05 6.77 -9.45
N ASN A 481 -4.81 7.24 -9.46
CA ASN A 481 -3.89 7.09 -10.58
C ASN A 481 -2.50 6.73 -10.07
N ASP A 482 -1.69 6.07 -10.90
CA ASP A 482 -0.29 5.79 -10.62
C ASP A 482 0.59 6.72 -11.46
N ILE A 483 1.51 7.44 -10.80
CA ILE A 483 2.60 8.13 -11.47
C ILE A 483 3.68 7.09 -11.72
N GLN A 484 3.98 6.81 -12.97
CA GLN A 484 5.00 5.86 -13.39
C GLN A 484 6.23 6.59 -13.92
N MET A 485 7.38 6.36 -13.30
CA MET A 485 8.66 6.88 -13.74
C MET A 485 9.54 5.71 -14.19
N ALA A 486 9.52 5.42 -15.48
CA ALA A 486 10.36 4.41 -16.10
C ALA A 486 11.79 4.96 -16.28
N ILE A 487 12.80 4.16 -15.91
CA ILE A 487 14.22 4.53 -15.94
C ILE A 487 14.98 3.49 -16.74
N LEU A 488 15.72 3.92 -17.73
CA LEU A 488 16.56 3.07 -18.57
C LEU A 488 17.99 3.61 -18.66
N TYR A 489 18.92 2.74 -18.98
CA TYR A 489 20.25 3.17 -19.43
C TYR A 489 20.15 3.64 -20.90
N PRO A 490 20.76 4.81 -21.30
CA PRO A 490 20.53 5.40 -22.60
C PRO A 490 21.01 4.54 -23.79
N ASP A 491 22.15 3.84 -23.62
CA ASP A 491 22.70 2.97 -24.66
C ASP A 491 22.26 1.50 -24.45
N LEU A 492 21.15 1.13 -25.08
CA LEU A 492 20.58 -0.21 -24.98
C LEU A 492 21.49 -1.32 -25.50
N SER A 493 22.54 -0.99 -26.27
CA SER A 493 23.53 -1.96 -26.78
C SER A 493 24.53 -2.43 -25.70
N LYS A 494 24.63 -1.76 -24.58
CA LYS A 494 25.57 -2.06 -23.50
C LYS A 494 25.11 -3.16 -22.54
N ASN A 495 23.92 -3.72 -22.73
CA ASN A 495 23.34 -4.75 -21.87
C ASN A 495 23.36 -4.37 -20.37
N ILE A 496 23.06 -3.11 -20.04
CA ILE A 496 22.96 -2.62 -18.67
C ILE A 496 21.52 -2.69 -18.20
N LEU A 497 21.27 -3.43 -17.12
CA LEU A 497 19.99 -3.54 -16.46
C LEU A 497 20.02 -2.74 -15.15
N LEU A 498 19.20 -1.69 -15.08
CA LEU A 498 18.99 -0.97 -13.84
C LEU A 498 18.09 -1.80 -12.93
N VAL A 499 18.55 -2.06 -11.70
CA VAL A 499 17.81 -2.83 -10.69
C VAL A 499 17.60 -1.96 -9.46
N PRO A 500 16.51 -2.12 -8.68
CA PRO A 500 16.29 -1.27 -7.52
C PRO A 500 17.38 -1.51 -6.46
N ASP A 501 17.94 -0.42 -5.91
CA ASP A 501 18.92 -0.46 -4.81
C ASP A 501 18.20 -0.66 -3.47
N LEU A 502 17.73 -1.87 -3.24
CA LEU A 502 16.89 -2.23 -2.09
C LEU A 502 17.60 -2.00 -0.74
N ASP A 503 18.93 -2.07 -0.72
CA ASP A 503 19.74 -1.90 0.51
C ASP A 503 19.83 -0.44 0.99
N SER A 504 19.46 0.52 0.14
CA SER A 504 19.49 1.95 0.45
C SER A 504 18.19 2.48 1.04
N TYR A 505 17.15 1.65 1.16
CA TYR A 505 15.88 2.00 1.79
C TYR A 505 15.73 1.28 3.12
N ASP A 506 15.37 2.00 4.16
CA ASP A 506 15.15 1.41 5.48
C ASP A 506 13.92 0.46 5.47
N ILE A 507 12.86 0.85 4.76
CA ILE A 507 11.62 0.08 4.63
C ILE A 507 11.19 0.07 3.17
N LEU A 508 10.91 -1.12 2.62
CA LEU A 508 10.49 -1.31 1.21
C LEU A 508 9.00 -1.55 1.05
N ASN A 509 8.27 -1.64 2.15
CA ASN A 509 6.82 -1.81 2.09
C ASN A 509 6.17 -0.58 1.42
N PRO A 510 5.34 -0.77 0.37
CA PRO A 510 4.73 0.32 -0.39
C PRO A 510 3.94 1.33 0.45
N SER A 511 3.27 0.88 1.52
CA SER A 511 2.49 1.74 2.41
C SER A 511 3.35 2.75 3.19
N PHE A 512 4.65 2.49 3.36
CA PHE A 512 5.62 3.41 3.98
C PHE A 512 6.24 4.38 2.99
N LYS A 513 5.83 4.31 1.74
CA LYS A 513 6.20 5.24 0.69
C LYS A 513 7.73 5.33 0.51
N PRO A 514 8.45 4.19 0.32
CA PRO A 514 9.89 4.21 0.14
C PRO A 514 10.27 5.15 -1.01
N GLY A 515 11.36 5.92 -0.82
CA GLY A 515 11.82 6.86 -1.82
C GLY A 515 10.99 8.15 -1.96
N LEU A 516 10.10 8.45 -1.01
CA LEU A 516 9.37 9.71 -0.96
C LEU A 516 9.73 10.53 0.28
N ASN A 517 9.80 11.83 0.11
CA ASN A 517 9.88 12.73 1.24
C ASN A 517 8.53 12.75 1.99
N THR A 518 8.54 12.44 3.27
CA THR A 518 7.34 12.40 4.12
C THR A 518 6.65 13.74 4.28
N ALA A 519 7.35 14.86 4.02
CA ALA A 519 6.84 16.21 4.10
C ALA A 519 6.13 16.69 2.80
N ILE A 520 6.02 15.85 1.78
CA ILE A 520 5.34 16.23 0.54
C ILE A 520 3.85 16.43 0.81
N THR A 521 3.36 17.63 0.55
CA THR A 521 1.94 17.96 0.56
C THR A 521 1.54 18.54 -0.78
N VAL A 522 0.67 17.86 -1.51
CA VAL A 522 0.08 18.36 -2.77
C VAL A 522 -1.38 18.69 -2.51
N PRO A 523 -1.83 19.95 -2.71
CA PRO A 523 -3.18 20.37 -2.34
C PRO A 523 -4.31 19.62 -3.06
N SER A 524 -4.03 19.02 -4.23
CA SER A 524 -5.02 18.33 -5.06
C SER A 524 -5.03 16.81 -4.90
N SER A 525 -3.98 16.22 -4.33
CA SER A 525 -3.81 14.77 -4.26
C SER A 525 -3.03 14.34 -3.03
N GLU A 526 -3.26 13.12 -2.62
CA GLU A 526 -2.54 12.42 -1.55
C GLU A 526 -1.85 11.19 -2.14
N THR A 527 -0.56 11.00 -1.82
CA THR A 527 0.13 9.77 -2.16
C THR A 527 -0.24 8.67 -1.17
N THR A 528 -0.66 7.52 -1.65
CA THR A 528 -1.05 6.37 -0.81
C THR A 528 0.08 5.37 -0.65
N SER A 529 0.85 5.11 -1.71
CA SER A 529 1.96 4.16 -1.69
C SER A 529 3.03 4.51 -2.73
N SER A 530 4.24 3.94 -2.56
CA SER A 530 5.27 3.94 -3.60
C SER A 530 6.01 2.60 -3.64
N PHE A 531 6.49 2.18 -4.80
CA PHE A 531 7.15 0.89 -5.00
C PHE A 531 7.88 0.84 -6.33
N PHE A 532 8.76 -0.16 -6.48
CA PHE A 532 9.42 -0.46 -7.73
C PHE A 532 8.73 -1.60 -8.47
N THR A 533 8.71 -1.52 -9.80
CA THR A 533 8.33 -2.60 -10.73
C THR A 533 9.28 -2.63 -11.91
N PHE A 534 9.16 -3.63 -12.76
CA PHE A 534 9.71 -3.59 -14.10
C PHE A 534 8.59 -3.48 -15.13
N LYS A 535 8.77 -2.56 -16.08
CA LYS A 535 7.90 -2.40 -17.26
C LYS A 535 8.69 -2.78 -18.51
N VAL A 536 8.21 -3.75 -19.26
CA VAL A 536 8.87 -4.10 -20.53
C VAL A 536 8.46 -3.11 -21.60
N ILE A 537 9.43 -2.39 -22.16
CA ILE A 537 9.21 -1.45 -23.25
C ILE A 537 9.60 -2.12 -24.55
N ASP A 538 8.62 -2.27 -25.45
CA ASP A 538 8.80 -2.82 -26.78
C ASP A 538 8.83 -1.70 -27.83
N TYR A 539 10.03 -1.42 -28.35
CA TYR A 539 10.22 -0.38 -29.36
C TYR A 539 9.84 -0.80 -30.76
N LYS A 540 9.56 -2.08 -31.02
CA LYS A 540 9.26 -2.63 -32.36
C LYS A 540 10.29 -2.26 -33.43
N THR A 541 11.52 -1.96 -33.01
CA THR A 541 12.65 -1.59 -33.86
C THR A 541 13.96 -2.08 -33.25
N THR A 542 14.94 -2.41 -34.08
CA THR A 542 16.28 -2.80 -33.62
C THR A 542 17.23 -1.61 -33.47
N PHE A 543 16.78 -0.38 -33.74
CA PHE A 543 17.61 0.83 -33.80
C PHE A 543 18.85 0.68 -34.70
N GLY A 544 18.76 -0.20 -35.73
CA GLY A 544 19.87 -0.50 -36.65
C GLY A 544 20.88 -1.51 -36.15
N ASN A 545 20.69 -2.09 -34.94
CA ASN A 545 21.57 -3.12 -34.40
C ASN A 545 21.25 -4.49 -35.04
N SER A 546 22.29 -5.32 -35.22
CA SER A 546 22.17 -6.65 -35.82
C SER A 546 21.57 -7.71 -34.87
N THR A 547 21.49 -7.44 -33.59
CA THR A 547 20.87 -8.30 -32.58
C THR A 547 19.45 -7.83 -32.29
N PRO A 548 18.42 -8.70 -32.44
CA PRO A 548 17.02 -8.33 -32.34
C PRO A 548 16.53 -8.32 -30.88
N VAL A 549 17.11 -7.51 -30.01
CA VAL A 549 16.51 -7.27 -28.69
C VAL A 549 15.62 -6.04 -28.82
N ASN A 550 14.33 -6.25 -28.99
CA ASN A 550 13.35 -5.20 -29.19
C ASN A 550 12.63 -4.78 -27.89
N SER A 551 12.73 -5.61 -26.86
CA SER A 551 12.01 -5.43 -25.59
C SER A 551 13.01 -5.25 -24.45
N TYR A 552 12.92 -4.13 -23.74
CA TYR A 552 13.82 -3.78 -22.65
C TYR A 552 13.03 -3.61 -21.35
N PRO A 553 13.44 -4.27 -20.24
CA PRO A 553 12.87 -4.03 -18.94
C PRO A 553 13.37 -2.70 -18.39
N ALA A 554 12.48 -1.75 -18.25
CA ALA A 554 12.71 -0.49 -17.58
C ALA A 554 12.45 -0.65 -16.09
N LEU A 555 13.38 -0.22 -15.25
CA LEU A 555 13.12 -0.04 -13.83
C LEU A 555 12.08 1.07 -13.67
N THR A 556 10.94 0.78 -13.09
CA THR A 556 9.87 1.77 -12.93
C THR A 556 9.65 2.06 -11.46
N PHE A 557 9.77 3.32 -11.08
CA PHE A 557 9.36 3.81 -9.77
C PHE A 557 7.92 4.29 -9.87
N ASN A 558 7.04 3.72 -9.05
CA ASN A 558 5.60 4.00 -9.07
C ASN A 558 5.19 4.74 -7.81
N MET A 559 4.27 5.69 -7.96
CA MET A 559 3.64 6.43 -6.86
C MET A 559 2.13 6.41 -7.06
N ALA A 560 1.40 5.69 -6.20
CA ALA A 560 -0.06 5.70 -6.22
C ALA A 560 -0.57 7.00 -5.58
N VAL A 561 -1.40 7.72 -6.32
CA VAL A 561 -1.95 9.01 -5.90
C VAL A 561 -3.47 8.98 -5.96
N LYS A 562 -4.10 9.52 -4.92
CA LYS A 562 -5.55 9.65 -4.79
C LYS A 562 -5.94 11.12 -4.76
N ARG A 563 -6.98 11.50 -5.52
CA ARG A 563 -7.46 12.89 -5.52
C ARG A 563 -8.13 13.26 -4.21
N ILE A 564 -7.89 14.50 -3.75
CA ILE A 564 -8.66 15.12 -2.67
C ILE A 564 -9.99 15.61 -3.26
N TYR A 565 -11.01 14.77 -3.16
CA TYR A 565 -12.29 14.90 -3.88
C TYR A 565 -13.21 16.00 -3.38
N LEU A 566 -13.09 16.46 -2.12
CA LEU A 566 -14.10 17.29 -1.46
C LEU A 566 -14.32 18.62 -2.18
N SER A 567 -13.25 19.32 -2.55
CA SER A 567 -13.35 20.63 -3.21
C SER A 567 -13.99 20.54 -4.59
N PRO A 568 -13.52 19.70 -5.54
CA PRO A 568 -14.16 19.57 -6.84
C PRO A 568 -15.58 19.00 -6.77
N PHE A 569 -15.87 18.11 -5.82
CA PHE A 569 -17.20 17.57 -5.60
C PHE A 569 -18.19 18.68 -5.21
N ILE A 570 -17.86 19.48 -4.21
CA ILE A 570 -18.71 20.59 -3.75
C ILE A 570 -18.92 21.60 -4.88
N ALA A 571 -17.86 22.00 -5.59
CA ALA A 571 -17.92 22.99 -6.64
C ALA A 571 -18.87 22.58 -7.79
N ASN A 572 -18.98 21.30 -8.09
CA ASN A 572 -19.82 20.80 -9.18
C ASN A 572 -21.23 20.40 -8.72
N ILE A 573 -21.37 19.71 -7.60
CA ILE A 573 -22.66 19.17 -7.15
C ILE A 573 -23.60 20.26 -6.63
N ILE A 574 -23.09 21.28 -5.92
CA ILE A 574 -23.94 22.34 -5.36
C ILE A 574 -24.72 23.10 -6.45
N PRO A 575 -24.13 23.58 -7.55
CA PRO A 575 -24.89 24.24 -8.61
C PRO A 575 -25.97 23.37 -9.23
N ILE A 576 -25.66 22.08 -9.45
CA ILE A 576 -26.61 21.09 -9.99
C ILE A 576 -27.80 20.92 -9.04
N LEU A 577 -27.57 20.75 -7.74
CA LEU A 577 -28.63 20.60 -6.74
C LEU A 577 -29.50 21.85 -6.61
N ILE A 578 -28.90 23.05 -6.63
CA ILE A 578 -29.64 24.30 -6.56
C ILE A 578 -30.58 24.45 -7.78
N ILE A 579 -30.09 24.16 -8.98
CA ILE A 579 -30.91 24.23 -10.20
C ILE A 579 -32.01 23.16 -10.17
N ALA A 580 -31.71 21.93 -9.74
CA ALA A 580 -32.72 20.89 -9.58
C ALA A 580 -33.84 21.30 -8.59
N LEU A 581 -33.47 21.95 -7.47
CA LEU A 581 -34.44 22.48 -6.52
C LEU A 581 -35.32 23.58 -7.10
N ILE A 582 -34.72 24.52 -7.83
CA ILE A 582 -35.48 25.60 -8.47
C ILE A 582 -36.41 25.04 -9.54
N LEU A 583 -35.98 24.09 -10.37
CA LEU A 583 -36.81 23.38 -11.32
C LEU A 583 -37.99 22.70 -10.64
N PHE A 584 -37.76 22.03 -9.52
CA PHE A 584 -38.83 21.41 -8.74
C PHE A 584 -39.80 22.43 -8.19
N ILE A 585 -39.34 23.58 -7.70
CA ILE A 585 -40.22 24.67 -7.22
C ILE A 585 -41.10 25.17 -8.38
N VAL A 586 -40.52 25.41 -9.58
CA VAL A 586 -41.28 25.82 -10.75
C VAL A 586 -42.36 24.77 -11.11
N LEU A 587 -42.01 23.50 -11.08
CA LEU A 587 -42.95 22.40 -11.30
C LEU A 587 -44.04 22.32 -10.22
N TYR A 588 -43.68 22.54 -8.95
CA TYR A 588 -44.60 22.49 -7.81
C TYR A 588 -45.65 23.58 -7.86
N VAL A 589 -45.25 24.80 -8.26
CA VAL A 589 -46.16 25.96 -8.38
C VAL A 589 -47.00 25.90 -9.68
N SER A 590 -46.57 25.13 -10.69
CA SER A 590 -47.31 24.97 -11.93
C SER A 590 -48.68 24.30 -11.71
N SER A 591 -49.74 24.82 -12.38
CA SER A 591 -51.11 24.30 -12.29
C SER A 591 -51.79 24.28 -13.65
N ASN A 592 -52.72 23.34 -13.83
CA ASN A 592 -53.64 23.28 -14.99
C ASN A 592 -54.63 24.43 -15.01
N ASN A 593 -54.98 24.98 -13.83
CA ASN A 593 -55.93 26.07 -13.70
C ASN A 593 -55.21 27.41 -13.88
N GLU A 594 -55.63 28.20 -14.86
CA GLU A 594 -55.03 29.51 -15.17
C GLU A 594 -54.99 30.46 -13.97
N ASN A 595 -56.05 30.44 -13.17
CA ASN A 595 -56.15 31.29 -11.98
C ASN A 595 -55.17 30.89 -10.84
N SER A 596 -54.66 29.68 -10.89
CA SER A 596 -53.73 29.12 -9.87
C SER A 596 -52.28 29.11 -10.31
N ARG A 597 -51.91 29.54 -11.52
CA ARG A 597 -50.56 29.48 -12.12
C ARG A 597 -49.59 30.52 -11.57
N SER A 598 -49.99 31.38 -10.65
CA SER A 598 -49.12 32.42 -10.05
C SER A 598 -48.36 33.26 -11.09
N GLY A 599 -48.99 33.56 -12.25
CA GLY A 599 -48.38 34.33 -13.36
C GLY A 599 -47.40 33.57 -14.22
N LEU A 600 -47.21 32.26 -14.06
CA LEU A 600 -46.35 31.45 -14.92
C LEU A 600 -46.98 31.29 -16.30
N THR A 601 -46.23 31.67 -17.34
CA THR A 601 -46.58 31.46 -18.77
C THR A 601 -45.58 30.51 -19.41
N THR A 602 -45.99 29.90 -20.57
CA THR A 602 -45.07 29.07 -21.36
C THR A 602 -43.79 29.82 -21.72
N MET A 603 -43.85 31.09 -22.03
CA MET A 603 -42.71 31.91 -22.39
C MET A 603 -41.74 32.08 -21.21
N ASN A 604 -42.29 32.35 -19.99
CA ASN A 604 -41.48 32.50 -18.80
C ASN A 604 -40.74 31.20 -18.45
N VAL A 605 -41.36 30.04 -18.63
CA VAL A 605 -40.73 28.72 -18.42
C VAL A 605 -39.62 28.48 -19.40
N ILE A 606 -39.83 28.73 -20.70
CA ILE A 606 -38.79 28.58 -21.72
C ILE A 606 -37.61 29.49 -21.42
N GLN A 607 -37.87 30.76 -21.07
CA GLN A 607 -36.86 31.74 -20.76
C GLN A 607 -36.04 31.36 -19.53
N SER A 608 -36.66 30.92 -18.46
CA SER A 608 -36.00 30.44 -17.24
C SER A 608 -35.16 29.19 -17.53
N SER A 609 -35.73 28.24 -18.30
CA SER A 609 -35.03 27.00 -18.66
C SER A 609 -33.77 27.28 -19.52
N ALA A 610 -33.84 28.21 -20.44
CA ALA A 610 -32.68 28.66 -21.22
C ALA A 610 -31.59 29.24 -20.29
N GLY A 611 -31.97 30.04 -19.27
CA GLY A 611 -31.07 30.57 -18.26
C GLY A 611 -30.38 29.46 -17.45
N PHE A 612 -31.15 28.44 -17.02
CA PHE A 612 -30.59 27.30 -16.25
C PHE A 612 -29.62 26.48 -17.10
N VAL A 613 -29.98 26.19 -18.37
CA VAL A 613 -29.06 25.49 -19.30
C VAL A 613 -27.77 26.29 -19.48
N PHE A 614 -27.86 27.62 -19.62
CA PHE A 614 -26.69 28.48 -19.80
C PHE A 614 -25.77 28.43 -18.56
N ILE A 615 -26.32 28.54 -17.35
CA ILE A 615 -25.52 28.45 -16.12
C ILE A 615 -24.85 27.10 -16.00
N LEU A 616 -25.58 26.00 -16.23
CA LEU A 616 -25.01 24.65 -16.20
C LEU A 616 -23.96 24.44 -17.27
N LEU A 617 -24.17 24.99 -18.48
CA LEU A 617 -23.21 24.90 -19.58
C LEU A 617 -21.90 25.60 -19.23
N LEU A 618 -21.96 26.81 -18.65
CA LEU A 618 -20.78 27.51 -18.20
C LEU A 618 -20.00 26.72 -17.14
N ALA A 619 -20.69 26.17 -16.15
CA ALA A 619 -20.08 25.35 -15.11
C ALA A 619 -19.45 24.07 -15.71
N HIS A 620 -20.17 23.40 -16.60
CA HIS A 620 -19.70 22.19 -17.28
C HIS A 620 -18.47 22.45 -18.16
N VAL A 621 -18.50 23.50 -19.00
CA VAL A 621 -17.37 23.87 -19.88
C VAL A 621 -16.14 24.24 -19.04
N ASN A 622 -16.34 24.97 -17.92
CA ASN A 622 -15.24 25.32 -17.03
C ASN A 622 -14.58 24.06 -16.42
N GLU A 623 -15.38 23.08 -15.99
CA GLU A 623 -14.84 21.83 -15.45
C GLU A 623 -14.19 20.98 -16.54
N ARG A 624 -14.78 20.93 -17.73
CA ARG A 624 -14.18 20.24 -18.88
C ARG A 624 -12.81 20.79 -19.26
N ASN A 625 -12.66 22.13 -19.27
CA ASN A 625 -11.37 22.78 -19.51
C ASN A 625 -10.36 22.55 -18.39
N ARG A 626 -10.82 22.28 -17.17
CA ARG A 626 -9.96 22.00 -16.03
C ARG A 626 -9.42 20.57 -16.04
N ILE A 627 -10.23 19.61 -16.48
CA ILE A 627 -9.85 18.18 -16.51
C ILE A 627 -9.03 17.88 -17.76
N GLU A 628 -9.29 18.55 -18.89
CA GLU A 628 -8.60 18.41 -20.19
C GLU A 628 -8.45 16.96 -20.69
N THR A 629 -9.41 16.07 -20.39
CA THR A 629 -9.37 14.65 -20.77
C THR A 629 -10.23 14.35 -21.99
N PRO A 630 -9.88 13.39 -22.87
CA PRO A 630 -10.78 12.91 -23.93
C PRO A 630 -11.95 12.10 -23.39
N GLU A 631 -11.83 11.55 -22.18
CA GLU A 631 -12.85 10.72 -21.54
C GLU A 631 -14.02 11.57 -21.00
N ILE A 632 -15.19 10.92 -20.84
CA ILE A 632 -16.32 11.50 -20.11
C ILE A 632 -16.14 11.21 -18.63
N ALA A 633 -15.98 12.26 -17.83
CA ALA A 633 -15.86 12.15 -16.39
C ALA A 633 -17.21 11.80 -15.73
N TYR A 634 -17.15 11.10 -14.59
CA TYR A 634 -18.36 10.73 -13.83
C TYR A 634 -19.23 11.95 -13.50
N ILE A 635 -18.63 13.07 -13.09
CA ILE A 635 -19.36 14.29 -12.75
C ILE A 635 -20.09 14.89 -13.96
N GLU A 636 -19.59 14.72 -15.20
CA GLU A 636 -20.22 15.23 -16.41
C GLU A 636 -21.56 14.54 -16.69
N LEU A 637 -21.72 13.28 -16.27
CA LEU A 637 -22.98 12.55 -16.45
C LEU A 637 -24.12 13.18 -15.63
N PHE A 638 -23.82 13.87 -14.53
CA PHE A 638 -24.80 14.64 -13.77
C PHE A 638 -25.26 15.87 -14.57
N TYR A 639 -24.34 16.57 -15.24
CA TYR A 639 -24.70 17.69 -16.13
C TYR A 639 -25.56 17.21 -17.28
N PHE A 640 -25.22 16.10 -17.94
CA PHE A 640 -26.03 15.53 -19.03
C PHE A 640 -27.42 15.15 -18.55
N SER A 641 -27.54 14.52 -17.39
CA SER A 641 -28.86 14.19 -16.81
C SER A 641 -29.71 15.43 -16.55
N MET A 642 -29.09 16.53 -16.11
CA MET A 642 -29.78 17.80 -15.89
C MET A 642 -30.22 18.47 -17.19
N TYR A 643 -29.42 18.45 -18.26
CA TYR A 643 -29.86 18.97 -19.56
C TYR A 643 -31.09 18.24 -20.08
N VAL A 644 -31.11 16.90 -19.96
CA VAL A 644 -32.26 16.10 -20.33
C VAL A 644 -33.46 16.45 -19.45
N LEU A 645 -33.30 16.55 -18.14
CA LEU A 645 -34.35 16.88 -17.19
C LEU A 645 -34.98 18.25 -17.47
N ILE A 646 -34.14 19.31 -17.66
CA ILE A 646 -34.59 20.67 -17.98
C ILE A 646 -35.41 20.66 -19.27
N THR A 647 -34.93 19.96 -20.28
CA THR A 647 -35.64 19.86 -21.59
C THR A 647 -36.96 19.16 -21.48
N LEU A 648 -36.99 17.98 -20.82
CA LEU A 648 -38.24 17.22 -20.62
C LEU A 648 -39.25 17.99 -19.78
N GLN A 649 -38.81 18.66 -18.72
CA GLN A 649 -39.67 19.48 -17.86
C GLN A 649 -40.24 20.69 -18.63
N SER A 650 -39.43 21.35 -19.46
CA SER A 650 -39.85 22.48 -20.27
C SER A 650 -40.93 22.07 -21.26
N ILE A 651 -40.75 20.92 -21.93
CA ILE A 651 -41.74 20.34 -22.84
C ILE A 651 -43.04 19.99 -22.04
N ALA A 652 -42.90 19.32 -20.89
CA ALA A 652 -44.05 18.93 -20.08
C ALA A 652 -44.87 20.16 -19.61
N LEU A 653 -44.18 21.23 -19.16
CA LEU A 653 -44.85 22.47 -18.74
C LEU A 653 -45.47 23.22 -19.91
N ALA A 654 -44.84 23.26 -21.08
CA ALA A 654 -45.39 23.83 -22.28
C ALA A 654 -46.70 23.08 -22.70
N MET A 655 -46.69 21.76 -22.68
CA MET A 655 -47.87 20.92 -22.95
C MET A 655 -48.97 21.15 -21.90
N LEU A 656 -48.60 21.25 -20.62
CA LEU A 656 -49.55 21.56 -19.54
C LEU A 656 -50.24 22.89 -19.76
N PHE A 657 -49.50 23.94 -20.10
CA PHE A 657 -50.05 25.29 -20.28
C PHE A 657 -50.85 25.45 -21.59
N HIS A 658 -50.58 24.56 -22.56
CA HIS A 658 -51.33 24.53 -23.83
C HIS A 658 -52.66 23.69 -23.71
N GLY A 659 -53.01 23.22 -22.52
CA GLY A 659 -54.24 22.49 -22.29
C GLY A 659 -54.24 21.06 -22.82
N SER A 660 -53.10 20.39 -22.81
CA SER A 660 -52.98 18.98 -23.21
C SER A 660 -53.90 18.08 -22.38
N LYS A 661 -54.72 17.27 -23.04
CA LYS A 661 -55.63 16.32 -22.41
C LYS A 661 -54.99 14.98 -22.05
N TRP A 662 -53.67 14.92 -21.83
CA TRP A 662 -53.02 13.70 -21.40
C TRP A 662 -53.37 13.41 -19.93
N ARG A 663 -53.79 12.18 -19.60
CA ARG A 663 -54.16 11.76 -18.25
C ARG A 663 -53.10 12.08 -17.17
N ILE A 664 -51.82 12.11 -17.55
CA ILE A 664 -50.68 12.43 -16.64
C ILE A 664 -50.78 13.88 -16.15
N PHE A 665 -51.23 14.83 -17.03
CA PHE A 665 -51.37 16.24 -16.69
C PHE A 665 -52.71 16.55 -16.00
N GLU A 666 -53.78 15.79 -16.32
CA GLU A 666 -55.11 15.99 -15.75
C GLU A 666 -55.22 15.43 -14.33
N TYR A 667 -54.41 14.40 -13.97
CA TYR A 667 -54.55 13.73 -12.69
C TYR A 667 -54.15 14.66 -11.53
N HIS A 668 -55.14 15.13 -10.75
CA HIS A 668 -55.00 15.97 -9.56
C HIS A 668 -53.98 17.12 -9.73
N ASP A 669 -54.15 17.91 -10.76
CA ASP A 669 -53.34 19.10 -11.05
C ASP A 669 -51.83 18.78 -11.19
N ASN A 670 -51.52 17.95 -12.19
CA ASN A 670 -50.17 17.48 -12.52
C ASN A 670 -49.40 16.79 -11.36
N LEU A 671 -50.13 16.26 -10.38
CA LEU A 671 -49.53 15.60 -9.19
C LEU A 671 -48.54 14.50 -9.57
N VAL A 672 -48.77 13.76 -10.66
CA VAL A 672 -47.87 12.70 -11.11
C VAL A 672 -46.48 13.24 -11.43
N LEU A 673 -46.40 14.35 -12.18
CA LEU A 673 -45.10 14.98 -12.53
C LEU A 673 -44.37 15.47 -11.28
N LYS A 674 -45.09 16.06 -10.33
CA LYS A 674 -44.55 16.55 -9.05
C LYS A 674 -43.97 15.41 -8.21
N LEU A 675 -44.66 14.29 -8.13
CA LEU A 675 -44.23 13.11 -7.34
C LEU A 675 -43.06 12.36 -7.97
N VAL A 676 -43.00 12.30 -9.31
CA VAL A 676 -42.00 11.49 -10.04
C VAL A 676 -40.66 12.25 -10.20
N PHE A 677 -40.63 13.56 -10.07
CA PHE A 677 -39.47 14.40 -10.31
C PHE A 677 -38.19 13.92 -9.57
N TRP A 678 -38.23 13.89 -8.25
CA TRP A 678 -37.07 13.48 -7.45
C TRP A 678 -36.70 12.00 -7.61
N PRO A 679 -37.65 11.03 -7.56
CA PRO A 679 -37.34 9.63 -7.79
C PRO A 679 -36.69 9.37 -9.15
N VAL A 680 -37.14 10.01 -10.23
CA VAL A 680 -36.52 9.82 -11.56
C VAL A 680 -35.14 10.42 -11.64
N LEU A 681 -34.95 11.65 -11.17
CA LEU A 681 -33.60 12.30 -11.16
C LEU A 681 -32.62 11.48 -10.35
N LEU A 682 -32.98 11.12 -9.12
CA LEU A 682 -32.09 10.37 -8.22
C LEU A 682 -31.85 8.94 -8.71
N SER A 683 -32.84 8.29 -9.33
CA SER A 683 -32.65 6.97 -9.96
C SER A 683 -31.71 7.04 -11.16
N THR A 684 -31.77 8.14 -11.95
CA THR A 684 -30.82 8.37 -13.04
C THR A 684 -29.40 8.54 -12.48
N TRP A 685 -29.23 9.34 -11.43
CA TRP A 685 -27.94 9.51 -10.77
C TRP A 685 -27.41 8.22 -10.15
N PHE A 686 -28.29 7.42 -9.53
CA PHE A 686 -27.93 6.10 -9.01
C PHE A 686 -27.51 5.15 -10.15
N GLY A 687 -28.24 5.11 -11.26
CA GLY A 687 -27.87 4.32 -12.43
C GLY A 687 -26.51 4.71 -13.03
N VAL A 688 -26.26 6.02 -13.14
CA VAL A 688 -24.96 6.57 -13.58
C VAL A 688 -23.83 6.17 -12.61
N THR A 689 -24.09 6.25 -11.31
CA THR A 689 -23.12 5.83 -10.28
C THR A 689 -22.83 4.34 -10.39
N LEU A 690 -23.86 3.50 -10.54
CA LEU A 690 -23.68 2.05 -10.76
C LEU A 690 -22.82 1.77 -12.00
N LEU A 691 -23.14 2.39 -13.14
CA LEU A 691 -22.41 2.17 -14.40
C LEU A 691 -20.94 2.58 -14.33
N ARG A 692 -20.57 3.51 -13.43
CA ARG A 692 -19.21 4.04 -13.35
C ARG A 692 -18.35 3.32 -12.30
N PHE A 693 -18.96 2.83 -11.24
CA PHE A 693 -18.24 2.20 -10.13
C PHE A 693 -18.45 0.68 -10.03
N TYR A 694 -19.37 0.13 -10.82
CA TYR A 694 -19.68 -1.29 -10.89
C TYR A 694 -19.20 -1.91 -12.20
#